data_e107874d15479f3ac9b72fe0ca3c8fc1
#
_entry.id   e107874d15479f3ac9b72fe0ca3c8fc1
#
_cell.length_a   1.000
_cell.length_b   1.000
_cell.length_c   1.000
_cell.angle_alpha   90.00
_cell.angle_beta   90.00
_cell.angle_gamma   90.00
#
_symmetry.space_group_name_H-M   'P 1'
#
loop_
_entity.id
_entity.type
_entity.pdbx_description
1 polymer ?
#
loop_
_entity_poly.entity_id
_entity_poly.type
_entity_poly.pdbx_seq_one_letter_code
_entity_poly.pdbx_strand_id
1 'polypeptide(L)'
;MKITERKCKQIVGGAAAAALLLSGVHLPGAAWKEVKADTVSVNAKITKELINKRNRFLKQFALSDGSFTAVAYSMPVHYKKKGVWKEIDTTMKKVGKKKYQTKSTDLTIQVSKKSNKKSVITLKRGSNSISWALKGKKVKSANAKISNPKKFKQTDVLNQNVVSYPKVLKNTSITYNIFPERVQEVITVSKKQKAKKWTFKINAGKMKIKVKGNQVYFKTKKGKKKYQRLHTIVTDANGVSTSKVKVKYNKKKKTLTVTPAKKWWNSKKRKFPMEMLTSYLTDKHSRNVKVGAAYSGAPNGTFTYDKSLLLQPNKCSGFVQMSAIADLKKPNAQIRSAALHIKNKKTLKMGAGKTFDISVHKVKDKWSAKKLTFNNRPAYEAEAAAKTGIQKKGSYSLDVTALVKGWHQGENNYGAALVAENTNRTYQAELDRNPYFTVNYEVVGFDGAVQLKENEPITRDIIKEGQENYFYFDTKPGIAYEVYTDSAMDTQATMYDESKERVGYADNTGTNKNFSFVGSYNKRRYIKVSTKNKATGSYTLHLKKRFAIPEVTGIKGQDSYTLTWQPVEHAKEYVVCIYDGNRKIGETIVTGTSYEYLYTNDTVGKTLGFTVTAGENKTLTGEASRMVYNTASQSEWVYQTPMEKSRKNASVVTAGEKLYVLGGENETGSLSSFAAFDTEKKTWESLPDYPGNVSGICKAAMIADSKDIYVIGGQTSTKTDAKALKNVYVYHTESKQWQKKADMKEGRTNLSTAVCDKKVYAFSKAGATDRVDVYDMNTDTWETTIMPGTSTILGAAAVDNRVFVLKEKESSLFFEEYLPEENTWEEPGTVCPYTVSDRFVAPVVI
;
A
#
# COMPACT_ATOMS: atom_id res chain seq x y z
N MET A 1 11.08 -30.46 -50.40
CA MET A 1 9.88 -29.64 -50.33
C MET A 1 10.13 -28.52 -49.29
N LYS A 2 10.34 -27.31 -49.80
CA LYS A 2 10.71 -26.13 -49.02
C LYS A 2 9.49 -25.62 -48.28
N ILE A 3 9.57 -25.48 -46.94
CA ILE A 3 8.68 -24.63 -46.17
C ILE A 3 9.55 -23.83 -45.17
N THR A 4 9.90 -22.75 -45.61
CA THR A 4 10.13 -21.36 -45.19
C THR A 4 10.24 -21.06 -43.69
N GLU A 5 11.46 -20.68 -43.35
CA GLU A 5 11.86 -19.81 -42.26
C GLU A 5 11.13 -18.43 -42.27
N ARG A 6 9.97 -18.34 -41.70
CA ARG A 6 9.32 -17.01 -41.55
C ARG A 6 8.44 -16.83 -40.31
N LYS A 7 8.56 -17.67 -39.29
CA LYS A 7 7.75 -17.53 -38.07
C LYS A 7 8.50 -17.50 -36.72
N CYS A 8 9.81 -17.39 -36.70
CA CYS A 8 10.60 -17.35 -35.45
C CYS A 8 11.28 -16.00 -35.14
N LYS A 9 10.90 -14.91 -35.80
CA LYS A 9 11.56 -13.58 -35.55
C LYS A 9 10.72 -12.54 -34.77
N GLN A 10 9.66 -12.92 -34.09
CA GLN A 10 8.83 -11.95 -33.35
C GLN A 10 8.75 -12.15 -31.84
N ILE A 11 9.52 -13.06 -31.25
CA ILE A 11 9.50 -13.29 -29.76
C ILE A 11 10.80 -12.86 -29.06
N VAL A 12 11.78 -12.33 -29.74
CA VAL A 12 13.08 -11.96 -29.15
C VAL A 12 13.29 -10.43 -28.95
N GLY A 13 12.27 -9.62 -29.13
CA GLY A 13 12.38 -8.14 -29.05
C GLY A 13 12.34 -7.52 -27.63
N GLY A 14 12.20 -8.29 -26.56
CA GLY A 14 11.98 -7.77 -25.19
C GLY A 14 13.07 -8.03 -24.17
N ALA A 15 13.96 -8.99 -24.41
CA ALA A 15 15.05 -9.32 -23.50
C ALA A 15 16.41 -8.77 -23.99
N ALA A 16 16.52 -8.37 -25.25
CA ALA A 16 17.78 -7.92 -25.85
C ALA A 16 18.24 -6.51 -25.47
N ALA A 17 17.39 -5.69 -24.83
CA ALA A 17 17.79 -4.34 -24.44
C ALA A 17 18.66 -4.28 -23.16
N ALA A 18 18.72 -5.38 -22.39
CA ALA A 18 19.62 -5.51 -21.25
C ALA A 18 20.91 -6.31 -21.55
N ALA A 19 20.92 -7.06 -22.66
CA ALA A 19 22.06 -7.91 -23.02
C ALA A 19 23.03 -7.31 -24.04
N LEU A 20 22.71 -6.15 -24.64
CA LEU A 20 23.54 -5.50 -25.69
C LEU A 20 24.58 -4.52 -25.14
N LEU A 21 24.81 -4.50 -23.82
CA LEU A 21 25.89 -3.71 -23.18
C LEU A 21 27.15 -4.55 -22.85
N LEU A 22 27.25 -5.79 -23.32
CA LEU A 22 28.39 -6.69 -23.03
C LEU A 22 29.18 -7.15 -24.26
N SER A 23 28.96 -6.59 -25.46
CA SER A 23 29.86 -6.82 -26.59
C SER A 23 30.79 -5.60 -26.78
N GLY A 24 32.02 -5.76 -26.29
CA GLY A 24 33.05 -4.75 -26.36
C GLY A 24 33.46 -4.43 -27.78
N VAL A 25 33.49 -3.14 -28.09
CA VAL A 25 34.35 -2.59 -29.12
C VAL A 25 35.46 -1.83 -28.41
N HIS A 26 36.66 -2.35 -28.50
CA HIS A 26 37.92 -1.73 -27.98
C HIS A 26 38.22 -0.41 -28.73
N LEU A 27 38.36 0.65 -27.99
CA LEU A 27 39.15 1.81 -28.35
C LEU A 27 40.16 2.06 -27.22
N PRO A 28 41.43 2.37 -27.54
CA PRO A 28 42.50 2.40 -26.56
C PRO A 28 42.56 3.73 -25.80
N GLY A 29 42.73 3.64 -24.48
CA GLY A 29 43.18 4.73 -23.65
C GLY A 29 42.22 5.24 -22.59
N ALA A 30 41.89 4.45 -21.55
CA ALA A 30 41.73 4.85 -20.17
C ALA A 30 41.30 3.61 -19.34
N ALA A 31 42.15 3.26 -18.40
CA ALA A 31 41.88 2.11 -17.52
C ALA A 31 40.67 2.39 -16.57
N TRP A 32 39.53 1.82 -16.90
CA TRP A 32 38.40 1.77 -16.00
C TRP A 32 38.48 0.49 -15.18
N LYS A 33 38.57 0.59 -13.86
CA LYS A 33 38.40 -0.55 -12.96
C LYS A 33 37.00 -1.13 -13.18
N GLU A 34 36.98 -2.34 -13.74
CA GLU A 34 35.79 -3.16 -13.82
C GLU A 34 35.34 -3.51 -12.39
N VAL A 35 34.32 -2.81 -11.88
CA VAL A 35 33.55 -3.30 -10.74
C VAL A 35 32.64 -4.38 -11.32
N LYS A 36 33.00 -5.65 -11.11
CA LYS A 36 32.09 -6.77 -11.38
C LYS A 36 30.79 -6.49 -10.65
N ALA A 37 29.75 -6.12 -11.39
CA ALA A 37 28.39 -6.13 -10.88
C ALA A 37 28.09 -7.57 -10.46
N ASP A 38 27.69 -7.80 -9.22
CA ASP A 38 27.15 -9.06 -8.75
C ASP A 38 26.11 -9.53 -9.77
N THR A 39 26.33 -10.70 -10.34
CA THR A 39 25.54 -11.26 -11.44
C THR A 39 24.08 -11.36 -10.99
N VAL A 40 23.28 -10.41 -11.44
CA VAL A 40 21.82 -10.57 -11.44
C VAL A 40 21.54 -11.77 -12.34
N SER A 41 20.82 -12.76 -11.86
CA SER A 41 20.36 -13.87 -12.68
C SER A 41 19.65 -13.27 -13.91
N VAL A 42 20.27 -13.40 -15.07
CA VAL A 42 19.83 -12.76 -16.33
C VAL A 42 18.44 -13.26 -16.78
N ASN A 43 17.84 -14.23 -16.05
CA ASN A 43 16.64 -14.95 -16.40
C ASN A 43 15.47 -14.84 -15.39
N ALA A 44 15.59 -14.04 -14.33
CA ALA A 44 14.50 -13.93 -13.35
C ALA A 44 13.22 -13.36 -13.99
N LYS A 45 12.15 -14.14 -14.01
CA LYS A 45 10.85 -13.77 -14.60
C LYS A 45 9.90 -13.23 -13.53
N ILE A 46 9.06 -12.27 -13.92
CA ILE A 46 7.95 -11.82 -13.06
C ILE A 46 6.98 -12.98 -12.87
N THR A 47 6.78 -13.42 -11.64
CA THR A 47 5.83 -14.48 -11.26
C THR A 47 4.46 -13.91 -10.94
N LYS A 48 4.39 -12.86 -10.09
CA LYS A 48 3.13 -12.22 -9.72
C LYS A 48 3.32 -10.75 -9.32
N GLU A 49 2.27 -9.95 -9.45
CA GLU A 49 2.21 -8.61 -8.83
C GLU A 49 1.78 -8.74 -7.37
N LEU A 50 2.45 -8.02 -6.47
CA LEU A 50 2.14 -7.96 -5.05
C LEU A 50 1.02 -6.95 -4.83
N ILE A 51 -0.24 -7.40 -4.83
CA ILE A 51 -1.43 -6.54 -4.81
C ILE A 51 -1.53 -5.77 -3.49
N ASN A 52 -1.19 -6.40 -2.38
CA ASN A 52 -1.12 -5.79 -1.03
C ASN A 52 -0.05 -4.70 -0.89
N LYS A 53 0.94 -4.66 -1.78
CA LYS A 53 1.98 -3.63 -1.84
C LYS A 53 1.67 -2.50 -2.83
N ARG A 54 0.49 -2.51 -3.43
CA ARG A 54 0.06 -1.45 -4.35
C ARG A 54 -0.08 -0.13 -3.62
N ASN A 55 0.37 0.93 -4.27
CA ASN A 55 -0.08 2.28 -3.95
C ASN A 55 -0.41 3.03 -5.24
N ARG A 56 -0.81 4.30 -5.13
CA ARG A 56 -1.23 5.10 -6.28
C ARG A 56 -0.21 5.17 -7.41
N PHE A 57 1.09 5.08 -7.10
CA PHE A 57 2.21 5.31 -8.04
C PHE A 57 3.23 4.18 -8.10
N LEU A 58 2.97 3.06 -7.43
CA LEU A 58 3.92 1.96 -7.30
C LEU A 58 3.26 0.65 -7.70
N LYS A 59 3.98 -0.15 -8.48
CA LYS A 59 3.76 -1.59 -8.65
C LYS A 59 4.96 -2.33 -8.09
N GLN A 60 4.73 -3.46 -7.46
CA GLN A 60 5.78 -4.35 -7.00
C GLN A 60 5.48 -5.76 -7.48
N PHE A 61 6.51 -6.49 -7.86
CA PHE A 61 6.42 -7.83 -8.43
C PHE A 61 7.40 -8.75 -7.74
N ALA A 62 6.97 -9.97 -7.48
CA ALA A 62 7.85 -11.06 -7.12
C ALA A 62 8.48 -11.65 -8.39
N LEU A 63 9.75 -12.03 -8.31
CA LEU A 63 10.50 -12.67 -9.36
C LEU A 63 10.71 -14.16 -9.06
N SER A 64 11.05 -14.94 -10.08
CA SER A 64 11.26 -16.39 -9.95
C SER A 64 12.44 -16.77 -9.07
N ASP A 65 13.42 -15.87 -8.92
CA ASP A 65 14.60 -16.06 -8.06
C ASP A 65 14.38 -15.59 -6.59
N GLY A 66 13.15 -15.27 -6.21
CA GLY A 66 12.83 -14.80 -4.85
C GLY A 66 13.05 -13.30 -4.64
N SER A 67 13.70 -12.62 -5.56
CA SER A 67 13.85 -11.17 -5.50
C SER A 67 12.58 -10.45 -5.93
N PHE A 68 12.61 -9.13 -5.85
CA PHE A 68 11.49 -8.26 -6.14
C PHE A 68 11.87 -7.17 -7.13
N THR A 69 10.91 -6.76 -7.95
CA THR A 69 11.02 -5.54 -8.74
C THR A 69 9.96 -4.54 -8.30
N ALA A 70 10.38 -3.35 -7.90
CA ALA A 70 9.52 -2.21 -7.66
C ALA A 70 9.58 -1.25 -8.84
N VAL A 71 8.43 -0.82 -9.34
CA VAL A 71 8.32 0.16 -10.42
C VAL A 71 7.64 1.41 -9.89
N ALA A 72 8.41 2.48 -9.71
CA ALA A 72 7.95 3.77 -9.22
C ALA A 72 7.63 4.71 -10.39
N TYR A 73 6.37 5.07 -10.54
CA TYR A 73 5.87 5.88 -11.64
C TYR A 73 5.74 7.35 -11.25
N SER A 74 5.91 8.24 -12.22
CA SER A 74 5.63 9.67 -12.08
C SER A 74 4.15 10.03 -12.28
N MET A 75 3.35 9.10 -12.73
CA MET A 75 1.88 9.22 -12.88
C MET A 75 1.16 8.12 -12.12
N PRO A 76 -0.10 8.37 -11.68
CA PRO A 76 -0.88 7.35 -11.00
C PRO A 76 -1.10 6.11 -11.88
N VAL A 77 -0.94 4.94 -11.29
CA VAL A 77 -1.18 3.63 -11.91
C VAL A 77 -2.31 2.87 -11.23
N HIS A 78 -2.67 3.26 -10.01
CA HIS A 78 -3.79 2.69 -9.26
C HIS A 78 -4.70 3.77 -8.67
N TYR A 79 -5.92 3.37 -8.33
CA TYR A 79 -6.88 4.16 -7.55
C TYR A 79 -7.65 3.24 -6.60
N LYS A 80 -8.03 3.76 -5.44
CA LYS A 80 -8.89 3.02 -4.49
C LYS A 80 -10.36 3.07 -4.95
N LYS A 81 -11.04 1.90 -4.90
CA LYS A 81 -12.48 1.77 -5.08
C LYS A 81 -13.00 0.81 -4.01
N LYS A 82 -13.81 1.31 -3.09
CA LYS A 82 -14.25 0.57 -1.91
C LYS A 82 -13.05 -0.06 -1.18
N GLY A 83 -12.09 0.76 -0.72
CA GLY A 83 -10.87 0.32 -0.02
C GLY A 83 -9.81 -0.39 -0.89
N VAL A 84 -10.20 -1.06 -1.96
CA VAL A 84 -9.33 -1.93 -2.76
C VAL A 84 -8.61 -1.17 -3.89
N TRP A 85 -7.30 -1.37 -4.03
CA TRP A 85 -6.53 -0.83 -5.14
C TRP A 85 -6.89 -1.49 -6.47
N LYS A 86 -7.35 -0.69 -7.43
CA LYS A 86 -7.63 -1.09 -8.81
C LYS A 86 -6.63 -0.46 -9.77
N GLU A 87 -6.25 -1.19 -10.81
CA GLU A 87 -5.37 -0.66 -11.85
C GLU A 87 -6.08 0.42 -12.66
N ILE A 88 -5.39 1.54 -12.91
CA ILE A 88 -5.89 2.60 -13.78
C ILE A 88 -5.77 2.16 -15.24
N ASP A 89 -6.90 2.21 -15.92
CA ASP A 89 -7.02 2.00 -17.35
C ASP A 89 -7.78 3.20 -17.96
N THR A 90 -7.03 4.10 -18.60
CA THR A 90 -7.60 5.27 -19.27
C THR A 90 -8.09 4.97 -20.68
N THR A 91 -8.05 3.71 -21.17
CA THR A 91 -8.58 3.30 -22.47
C THR A 91 -10.01 3.80 -22.63
N MET A 92 -10.26 4.44 -23.74
CA MET A 92 -11.56 5.03 -24.05
C MET A 92 -12.49 3.96 -24.61
N LYS A 93 -13.50 3.57 -23.83
CA LYS A 93 -14.57 2.66 -24.26
C LYS A 93 -15.82 3.43 -24.65
N LYS A 94 -16.56 2.90 -25.61
CA LYS A 94 -17.86 3.45 -26.03
C LYS A 94 -18.89 3.27 -24.92
N VAL A 95 -19.63 4.33 -24.62
CA VAL A 95 -20.72 4.33 -23.62
C VAL A 95 -21.95 4.93 -24.29
N GLY A 96 -22.92 4.06 -24.60
CA GLY A 96 -24.09 4.43 -25.40
C GLY A 96 -23.71 4.86 -26.83
N LYS A 97 -24.68 5.41 -27.55
CA LYS A 97 -24.53 5.78 -28.98
C LYS A 97 -23.65 7.03 -29.21
N LYS A 98 -23.46 7.91 -28.20
CA LYS A 98 -22.97 9.29 -28.40
C LYS A 98 -21.68 9.67 -27.66
N LYS A 99 -21.09 8.80 -26.84
CA LYS A 99 -19.95 9.13 -25.97
C LYS A 99 -18.93 7.99 -25.84
N TYR A 100 -17.71 8.37 -25.46
CA TYR A 100 -16.66 7.48 -24.99
C TYR A 100 -16.28 7.88 -23.55
N GLN A 101 -15.77 6.93 -22.78
CA GLN A 101 -15.38 7.11 -21.38
C GLN A 101 -14.16 6.28 -21.03
N THR A 102 -13.32 6.76 -20.13
CA THR A 102 -12.22 5.98 -19.54
C THR A 102 -12.74 4.71 -18.88
N LYS A 103 -12.03 3.59 -19.06
CA LYS A 103 -12.48 2.24 -18.67
C LYS A 103 -12.46 2.06 -17.15
N SER A 104 -11.34 2.41 -16.49
CA SER A 104 -11.12 2.19 -15.06
C SER A 104 -10.25 3.31 -14.47
N THR A 105 -10.84 4.29 -13.81
CA THR A 105 -10.15 5.44 -13.20
C THR A 105 -11.02 6.07 -12.10
N ASP A 106 -10.40 6.70 -11.10
CA ASP A 106 -11.11 7.56 -10.13
C ASP A 106 -11.52 8.93 -10.73
N LEU A 107 -10.82 9.37 -11.79
CA LEU A 107 -11.24 10.50 -12.62
C LEU A 107 -11.91 10.00 -13.88
N THR A 108 -13.24 9.91 -13.89
CA THR A 108 -13.96 9.56 -15.09
C THR A 108 -13.86 10.70 -16.12
N ILE A 109 -13.31 10.38 -17.29
CA ILE A 109 -13.21 11.31 -18.40
C ILE A 109 -14.14 10.82 -19.51
N GLN A 110 -15.12 11.65 -19.86
CA GLN A 110 -16.03 11.37 -20.96
C GLN A 110 -15.76 12.34 -22.12
N VAL A 111 -15.78 11.82 -23.34
CA VAL A 111 -15.70 12.63 -24.56
C VAL A 111 -16.86 12.34 -25.46
N SER A 112 -17.36 13.36 -26.14
CA SER A 112 -18.46 13.23 -27.09
C SER A 112 -17.96 12.59 -28.41
N LYS A 113 -18.80 11.80 -29.08
CA LYS A 113 -18.51 11.31 -30.44
C LYS A 113 -18.35 12.45 -31.46
N LYS A 114 -19.01 13.59 -31.24
CA LYS A 114 -18.98 14.77 -32.16
C LYS A 114 -18.55 16.03 -31.40
N SER A 115 -17.78 16.91 -32.05
CA SER A 115 -17.22 18.16 -31.49
C SER A 115 -18.23 19.29 -31.28
N ASN A 116 -19.39 19.24 -31.91
CA ASN A 116 -20.41 20.34 -31.87
C ASN A 116 -21.46 20.19 -30.75
N LYS A 117 -21.25 19.28 -29.80
CA LYS A 117 -22.16 19.05 -28.66
C LYS A 117 -21.98 20.10 -27.57
N LYS A 118 -23.03 20.29 -26.73
CA LYS A 118 -23.05 21.26 -25.60
C LYS A 118 -21.90 20.98 -24.60
N SER A 119 -21.48 19.72 -24.46
CA SER A 119 -20.30 19.27 -23.68
C SER A 119 -19.53 18.28 -24.53
N VAL A 120 -18.32 18.64 -24.92
CA VAL A 120 -17.43 17.79 -25.72
C VAL A 120 -16.60 16.91 -24.84
N ILE A 121 -16.10 17.47 -23.73
CA ILE A 121 -15.33 16.74 -22.72
C ILE A 121 -15.91 17.02 -21.33
N THR A 122 -15.91 16.00 -20.49
CA THR A 122 -16.37 16.06 -19.10
C THR A 122 -15.36 15.35 -18.21
N LEU A 123 -14.95 15.99 -17.11
CA LEU A 123 -14.20 15.39 -16.02
C LEU A 123 -15.15 15.22 -14.84
N LYS A 124 -15.25 14.01 -14.30
CA LYS A 124 -16.09 13.69 -13.14
C LYS A 124 -15.29 12.93 -12.09
N ARG A 125 -15.33 13.38 -10.84
CA ARG A 125 -14.77 12.69 -9.67
C ARG A 125 -15.74 12.81 -8.52
N GLY A 126 -16.29 11.68 -8.06
CA GLY A 126 -17.41 11.66 -7.12
C GLY A 126 -18.58 12.50 -7.64
N SER A 127 -19.17 13.31 -6.78
CA SER A 127 -20.28 14.23 -7.12
C SER A 127 -19.86 15.46 -7.93
N ASN A 128 -18.56 15.74 -8.06
CA ASN A 128 -18.08 16.95 -8.73
C ASN A 128 -17.77 16.68 -10.21
N SER A 129 -18.23 17.59 -11.08
CA SER A 129 -17.90 17.49 -12.50
C SER A 129 -17.71 18.86 -13.14
N ILE A 130 -16.80 18.90 -14.13
CA ILE A 130 -16.68 20.04 -15.04
C ILE A 130 -16.78 19.54 -16.47
N SER A 131 -17.42 20.32 -17.34
CA SER A 131 -17.43 20.02 -18.75
C SER A 131 -17.28 21.28 -19.58
N TRP A 132 -16.76 21.14 -20.79
CA TRP A 132 -16.64 22.27 -21.71
C TRP A 132 -16.73 21.84 -23.18
N ALA A 133 -17.00 22.83 -24.02
CA ALA A 133 -17.02 22.70 -25.45
C ALA A 133 -16.68 24.04 -26.11
N LEU A 134 -16.01 24.01 -27.25
CA LEU A 134 -15.79 25.20 -28.06
C LEU A 134 -17.15 25.74 -28.54
N LYS A 135 -17.37 27.07 -28.36
CA LYS A 135 -18.60 27.74 -28.74
C LYS A 135 -18.39 28.63 -29.97
N GLY A 136 -19.31 28.58 -30.93
CA GLY A 136 -19.33 29.46 -32.09
C GLY A 136 -20.16 28.89 -33.21
N LYS A 137 -20.82 29.77 -34.02
CA LYS A 137 -21.67 29.36 -35.20
C LYS A 137 -20.86 28.58 -36.24
N LYS A 138 -19.53 28.83 -36.35
CA LYS A 138 -18.63 28.17 -37.32
C LYS A 138 -18.00 26.87 -36.82
N VAL A 139 -18.37 26.38 -35.61
CA VAL A 139 -17.82 25.11 -35.09
C VAL A 139 -18.46 23.94 -35.83
N LYS A 140 -17.62 23.21 -36.58
CA LYS A 140 -18.01 22.03 -37.36
C LYS A 140 -18.24 20.82 -36.50
N SER A 141 -19.11 19.90 -36.97
CA SER A 141 -19.34 18.61 -36.37
C SER A 141 -18.24 17.61 -36.79
N ALA A 142 -17.13 17.60 -36.08
CA ALA A 142 -16.05 16.62 -36.30
C ALA A 142 -16.26 15.38 -35.43
N ASN A 143 -15.99 14.19 -35.99
CA ASN A 143 -15.98 12.94 -35.24
C ASN A 143 -14.71 12.80 -34.42
N ALA A 144 -14.82 12.22 -33.22
CA ALA A 144 -13.69 11.87 -32.41
C ALA A 144 -12.86 10.75 -33.04
N LYS A 145 -11.57 10.97 -33.22
CA LYS A 145 -10.57 9.95 -33.54
C LYS A 145 -9.84 9.57 -32.26
N ILE A 146 -9.87 8.29 -31.90
CA ILE A 146 -9.32 7.78 -30.63
C ILE A 146 -8.10 6.92 -30.92
N SER A 147 -7.01 7.19 -30.20
CA SER A 147 -5.83 6.34 -30.14
C SER A 147 -5.65 5.88 -28.68
N ASN A 148 -5.83 4.59 -28.44
CA ASN A 148 -5.64 3.94 -27.15
C ASN A 148 -4.22 3.36 -27.05
N PRO A 149 -3.58 3.39 -25.86
CA PRO A 149 -2.31 2.73 -25.66
C PRO A 149 -2.48 1.22 -25.73
N LYS A 150 -1.42 0.53 -26.17
CA LYS A 150 -1.31 -0.92 -26.12
C LYS A 150 -0.49 -1.30 -24.88
N LYS A 151 -0.85 -2.42 -24.22
CA LYS A 151 -0.12 -3.02 -23.11
C LYS A 151 0.66 -4.22 -23.62
N PHE A 152 1.99 -4.18 -23.48
CA PHE A 152 2.87 -5.24 -23.98
C PHE A 152 3.56 -6.01 -22.85
N LYS A 153 3.78 -5.39 -21.67
CA LYS A 153 4.45 -5.96 -20.50
C LYS A 153 3.58 -5.80 -19.26
N GLN A 154 3.80 -6.62 -18.24
CA GLN A 154 3.08 -6.51 -16.96
C GLN A 154 3.35 -5.16 -16.26
N THR A 155 4.52 -4.57 -16.48
CA THR A 155 4.90 -3.24 -15.99
C THR A 155 4.25 -2.09 -16.76
N ASP A 156 3.69 -2.34 -17.95
CA ASP A 156 3.07 -1.30 -18.75
C ASP A 156 1.77 -0.80 -18.12
N VAL A 157 1.48 0.47 -18.34
CA VAL A 157 0.30 1.12 -17.80
C VAL A 157 -0.55 1.74 -18.93
N LEU A 158 -1.86 1.58 -18.82
CA LEU A 158 -2.83 2.11 -19.79
C LEU A 158 -3.24 3.54 -19.40
N ASN A 159 -2.28 4.44 -19.28
CA ASN A 159 -2.44 5.74 -18.64
C ASN A 159 -2.35 6.94 -19.59
N GLN A 160 -2.30 6.70 -20.90
CA GLN A 160 -2.24 7.78 -21.88
C GLN A 160 -3.05 7.43 -23.13
N ASN A 161 -4.04 8.28 -23.44
CA ASN A 161 -4.89 8.18 -24.63
C ASN A 161 -4.95 9.51 -25.35
N VAL A 162 -5.22 9.45 -26.63
CA VAL A 162 -5.40 10.63 -27.47
C VAL A 162 -6.77 10.59 -28.11
N VAL A 163 -7.53 11.69 -27.94
CA VAL A 163 -8.81 11.91 -28.64
C VAL A 163 -8.70 13.19 -29.45
N SER A 164 -8.80 13.10 -30.76
CA SER A 164 -8.69 14.27 -31.64
C SER A 164 -9.97 14.52 -32.41
N TYR A 165 -10.26 15.80 -32.61
CA TYR A 165 -11.33 16.32 -33.45
C TYR A 165 -10.70 17.17 -34.55
N PRO A 166 -10.53 16.63 -35.76
CA PRO A 166 -9.94 17.36 -36.88
C PRO A 166 -10.89 18.43 -37.42
N LYS A 167 -10.33 19.51 -37.91
CA LYS A 167 -11.05 20.58 -38.63
C LYS A 167 -12.32 21.10 -37.92
N VAL A 168 -12.27 21.26 -36.57
CA VAL A 168 -13.37 21.82 -35.78
C VAL A 168 -13.72 23.27 -36.19
N LEU A 169 -12.73 24.03 -36.71
CA LEU A 169 -12.86 25.30 -37.40
C LEU A 169 -11.91 25.24 -38.60
N LYS A 170 -12.00 26.24 -39.52
CA LYS A 170 -11.04 26.40 -40.62
C LYS A 170 -9.62 26.40 -40.08
N ASN A 171 -8.77 25.50 -40.55
CA ASN A 171 -7.38 25.30 -40.15
C ASN A 171 -7.16 25.01 -38.65
N THR A 172 -8.17 24.51 -37.92
CA THR A 172 -8.07 24.30 -36.47
C THR A 172 -8.57 22.90 -36.10
N SER A 173 -7.74 22.19 -35.34
CA SER A 173 -8.07 20.92 -34.73
C SER A 173 -7.95 21.00 -33.22
N ILE A 174 -8.67 20.16 -32.50
CA ILE A 174 -8.55 20.04 -31.04
C ILE A 174 -8.17 18.60 -30.72
N THR A 175 -7.13 18.42 -29.89
CA THR A 175 -6.69 17.14 -29.37
C THR A 175 -6.72 17.16 -27.86
N TYR A 176 -7.26 16.10 -27.26
CA TYR A 176 -7.24 15.85 -25.83
C TYR A 176 -6.31 14.67 -25.55
N ASN A 177 -5.21 14.95 -24.85
CA ASN A 177 -4.36 13.91 -24.28
C ASN A 177 -4.93 13.57 -22.90
N ILE A 178 -5.31 12.32 -22.70
CA ILE A 178 -6.03 11.84 -21.50
C ILE A 178 -5.05 11.07 -20.62
N PHE A 179 -4.92 11.52 -19.39
CA PHE A 179 -4.06 10.93 -18.36
C PHE A 179 -4.92 10.59 -17.13
N PRO A 180 -4.40 9.79 -16.18
CA PRO A 180 -5.13 9.37 -14.99
C PRO A 180 -5.78 10.49 -14.16
N GLU A 181 -5.10 11.61 -14.00
CA GLU A 181 -5.52 12.72 -13.14
C GLU A 181 -5.67 14.06 -13.87
N ARG A 182 -5.51 14.07 -15.18
CA ARG A 182 -5.57 15.31 -15.98
C ARG A 182 -6.02 15.06 -17.41
N VAL A 183 -6.49 16.11 -18.01
CA VAL A 183 -6.67 16.22 -19.47
C VAL A 183 -5.84 17.38 -19.96
N GLN A 184 -5.07 17.15 -21.01
CA GLN A 184 -4.34 18.19 -21.72
C GLN A 184 -5.05 18.47 -23.05
N GLU A 185 -5.53 19.70 -23.20
CA GLU A 185 -6.18 20.19 -24.42
C GLU A 185 -5.16 20.90 -25.29
N VAL A 186 -5.04 20.48 -26.53
CA VAL A 186 -4.16 21.09 -27.54
C VAL A 186 -5.03 21.59 -28.70
N ILE A 187 -5.02 22.90 -28.92
CA ILE A 187 -5.66 23.50 -30.10
C ILE A 187 -4.56 23.79 -31.12
N THR A 188 -4.59 23.08 -32.23
CA THR A 188 -3.60 23.22 -33.30
C THR A 188 -4.19 24.05 -34.44
N VAL A 189 -3.48 25.10 -34.79
CA VAL A 189 -3.82 25.96 -35.95
C VAL A 189 -2.78 25.70 -37.06
N SER A 190 -3.17 25.05 -38.14
CA SER A 190 -2.27 24.49 -39.15
C SER A 190 -1.73 25.51 -40.16
N LYS A 191 -2.47 26.55 -40.44
CA LYS A 191 -2.09 27.58 -41.45
C LYS A 191 -2.16 28.99 -40.85
N LYS A 192 -1.37 29.93 -41.41
CA LYS A 192 -1.28 31.33 -41.00
C LYS A 192 -2.68 31.97 -40.96
N GLN A 193 -3.03 32.56 -39.83
CA GLN A 193 -4.25 33.34 -39.62
C GLN A 193 -4.05 34.34 -38.47
N LYS A 194 -4.81 35.43 -38.51
CA LYS A 194 -4.81 36.43 -37.42
C LYS A 194 -5.21 35.79 -36.08
N ALA A 195 -4.70 36.34 -34.97
CA ALA A 195 -5.05 35.88 -33.62
C ALA A 195 -6.57 35.97 -33.40
N LYS A 196 -7.14 34.87 -32.90
CA LYS A 196 -8.58 34.73 -32.60
C LYS A 196 -8.83 34.61 -31.12
N LYS A 197 -10.08 34.86 -30.72
CA LYS A 197 -10.57 34.48 -29.40
C LYS A 197 -11.20 33.10 -29.49
N TRP A 198 -10.78 32.19 -28.62
CA TRP A 198 -11.41 30.88 -28.44
C TRP A 198 -12.37 30.96 -27.25
N THR A 199 -13.64 30.75 -27.47
CA THR A 199 -14.67 30.83 -26.42
C THR A 199 -15.22 29.45 -26.17
N PHE A 200 -15.20 29.02 -24.92
CA PHE A 200 -15.71 27.73 -24.47
C PHE A 200 -16.95 27.92 -23.62
N LYS A 201 -18.00 27.17 -23.85
CA LYS A 201 -19.09 26.99 -22.90
C LYS A 201 -18.59 26.10 -21.77
N ILE A 202 -18.69 26.54 -20.52
CA ILE A 202 -18.25 25.80 -19.34
C ILE A 202 -19.47 25.43 -18.50
N ASN A 203 -19.54 24.18 -18.06
CA ASN A 203 -20.45 23.76 -17.01
C ASN A 203 -19.61 23.20 -15.84
N ALA A 204 -19.77 23.80 -14.68
CA ALA A 204 -19.05 23.40 -13.45
C ALA A 204 -20.02 22.93 -12.34
N GLY A 205 -21.27 22.58 -12.70
CA GLY A 205 -22.29 22.19 -11.73
C GLY A 205 -22.46 23.24 -10.62
N LYS A 206 -22.43 22.82 -9.38
CA LYS A 206 -22.57 23.69 -8.18
C LYS A 206 -21.26 24.40 -7.78
N MET A 207 -20.14 24.22 -8.51
CA MET A 207 -18.84 24.81 -8.16
C MET A 207 -18.74 26.28 -8.58
N LYS A 208 -18.04 27.08 -7.75
CA LYS A 208 -17.67 28.46 -8.06
C LYS A 208 -16.42 28.47 -8.96
N ILE A 209 -16.40 29.35 -9.96
CA ILE A 209 -15.28 29.54 -10.90
C ILE A 209 -14.56 30.85 -10.52
N LYS A 210 -13.24 30.76 -10.24
CA LYS A 210 -12.36 31.92 -9.97
C LYS A 210 -11.22 31.93 -10.99
N VAL A 211 -11.05 33.05 -11.69
CA VAL A 211 -9.92 33.30 -12.60
C VAL A 211 -8.86 34.08 -11.83
N LYS A 212 -7.60 33.64 -11.90
CA LYS A 212 -6.44 34.35 -11.38
C LYS A 212 -5.33 34.33 -12.44
N GLY A 213 -5.04 35.50 -13.04
CA GLY A 213 -4.18 35.57 -14.23
C GLY A 213 -4.76 34.79 -15.39
N ASN A 214 -4.03 33.83 -15.95
CA ASN A 214 -4.55 32.95 -16.99
C ASN A 214 -4.90 31.53 -16.49
N GLN A 215 -4.99 31.33 -15.18
CA GLN A 215 -5.44 30.10 -14.54
C GLN A 215 -6.92 30.20 -14.11
N VAL A 216 -7.60 29.05 -14.06
CA VAL A 216 -9.00 28.97 -13.62
C VAL A 216 -9.12 27.90 -12.53
N TYR A 217 -9.76 28.28 -11.43
CA TYR A 217 -9.98 27.40 -10.27
C TYR A 217 -11.48 27.10 -10.16
N PHE A 218 -11.80 25.80 -10.00
CA PHE A 218 -13.15 25.33 -9.75
C PHE A 218 -13.21 24.88 -8.28
N LYS A 219 -14.02 25.58 -7.48
CA LYS A 219 -14.09 25.41 -6.03
C LYS A 219 -15.50 25.05 -5.60
N THR A 220 -15.63 24.20 -4.56
CA THR A 220 -16.93 23.94 -3.92
C THR A 220 -17.50 25.22 -3.28
N LYS A 221 -18.75 25.18 -2.82
CA LYS A 221 -19.34 26.29 -2.03
C LYS A 221 -18.49 26.63 -0.81
N LYS A 222 -17.94 25.64 -0.10
CA LYS A 222 -17.03 25.79 1.06
C LYS A 222 -15.59 26.20 0.67
N GLY A 223 -15.31 26.57 -0.60
CA GLY A 223 -13.99 27.07 -1.03
C GLY A 223 -12.96 25.99 -1.40
N LYS A 224 -13.17 24.69 -1.10
CA LYS A 224 -12.25 23.59 -1.43
C LYS A 224 -12.08 23.49 -2.96
N LYS A 225 -10.82 23.53 -3.43
CA LYS A 225 -10.50 23.41 -4.85
C LYS A 225 -10.68 21.95 -5.29
N LYS A 226 -11.42 21.72 -6.38
CA LYS A 226 -11.64 20.36 -6.96
C LYS A 226 -10.97 20.20 -8.31
N TYR A 227 -10.96 21.25 -9.14
CA TYR A 227 -10.26 21.23 -10.43
C TYR A 227 -9.53 22.55 -10.64
N GLN A 228 -8.49 22.49 -11.45
CA GLN A 228 -7.72 23.66 -11.89
C GLN A 228 -7.40 23.54 -13.37
N ARG A 229 -7.67 24.63 -14.12
CA ARG A 229 -7.13 24.83 -15.45
C ARG A 229 -5.85 25.63 -15.31
N LEU A 230 -4.74 25.07 -15.78
CA LEU A 230 -3.43 25.70 -15.73
C LEU A 230 -3.28 26.80 -16.80
N HIS A 231 -2.13 27.44 -16.83
CA HIS A 231 -1.76 28.40 -17.85
C HIS A 231 -1.87 27.79 -19.25
N THR A 232 -2.34 28.60 -20.20
CA THR A 232 -2.24 28.24 -21.61
C THR A 232 -0.87 28.68 -22.11
N ILE A 233 -0.18 27.78 -22.79
CA ILE A 233 1.08 28.06 -23.47
C ILE A 233 0.80 27.99 -24.96
N VAL A 234 1.29 28.97 -25.70
CA VAL A 234 1.24 28.98 -27.16
C VAL A 234 2.63 28.75 -27.69
N THR A 235 2.77 27.82 -28.64
CA THR A 235 4.06 27.45 -29.24
C THR A 235 3.91 27.45 -30.75
N ASP A 236 4.88 28.02 -31.47
CA ASP A 236 4.95 27.96 -32.94
C ASP A 236 5.73 26.72 -33.41
N ALA A 237 5.77 26.51 -34.74
CA ALA A 237 6.45 25.37 -35.34
C ALA A 237 7.96 25.31 -35.07
N ASN A 238 8.61 26.45 -34.77
CA ASN A 238 10.01 26.53 -34.40
C ASN A 238 10.22 26.27 -32.89
N GLY A 239 9.17 25.96 -32.12
CA GLY A 239 9.26 25.73 -30.68
C GLY A 239 9.24 27.00 -29.82
N VAL A 240 9.20 28.20 -30.44
CA VAL A 240 9.15 29.45 -29.70
C VAL A 240 7.79 29.58 -28.99
N SER A 241 7.82 29.88 -27.70
CA SER A 241 6.64 29.80 -26.83
C SER A 241 6.34 31.11 -26.12
N THR A 242 5.06 31.29 -25.76
CA THR A 242 4.60 32.36 -24.87
C THR A 242 3.49 31.90 -23.96
N SER A 243 3.49 32.40 -22.71
CA SER A 243 2.39 32.28 -21.76
C SER A 243 1.53 33.55 -21.67
N LYS A 244 1.81 34.58 -22.46
CA LYS A 244 1.04 35.82 -22.53
C LYS A 244 -0.31 35.57 -23.19
N VAL A 245 -1.27 35.04 -22.41
CA VAL A 245 -2.62 34.65 -22.82
C VAL A 245 -3.63 35.26 -21.84
N LYS A 246 -4.59 36.02 -22.37
CA LYS A 246 -5.68 36.60 -21.57
C LYS A 246 -6.83 35.59 -21.45
N VAL A 247 -7.25 35.31 -20.21
CA VAL A 247 -8.38 34.44 -19.90
C VAL A 247 -9.46 35.23 -19.17
N LYS A 248 -10.68 35.21 -19.69
CA LYS A 248 -11.85 35.90 -19.10
C LYS A 248 -13.00 34.89 -18.92
N TYR A 249 -13.64 34.90 -17.78
CA TYR A 249 -14.87 34.15 -17.52
C TYR A 249 -16.07 35.05 -17.42
N ASN A 250 -17.11 34.79 -18.23
CA ASN A 250 -18.37 35.45 -18.15
C ASN A 250 -19.37 34.58 -17.38
N LYS A 251 -19.78 35.01 -16.18
CA LYS A 251 -20.65 34.27 -15.26
C LYS A 251 -22.07 34.11 -15.84
N LYS A 252 -22.69 35.21 -16.41
CA LYS A 252 -24.04 35.17 -17.00
C LYS A 252 -24.10 34.20 -18.18
N LYS A 253 -23.15 34.29 -19.11
CA LYS A 253 -23.09 33.44 -20.31
C LYS A 253 -22.46 32.06 -20.06
N LYS A 254 -21.88 31.81 -18.88
CA LYS A 254 -21.13 30.62 -18.52
C LYS A 254 -20.07 30.28 -19.58
N THR A 255 -19.27 31.27 -19.99
CA THR A 255 -18.27 31.11 -21.04
C THR A 255 -16.90 31.54 -20.58
N LEU A 256 -15.88 30.75 -20.98
CA LEU A 256 -14.46 31.04 -20.80
C LEU A 256 -13.87 31.46 -22.15
N THR A 257 -13.31 32.65 -22.23
CA THR A 257 -12.64 33.15 -23.45
C THR A 257 -11.15 33.18 -23.23
N VAL A 258 -10.41 32.55 -24.16
CA VAL A 258 -8.95 32.46 -24.20
C VAL A 258 -8.47 33.25 -25.40
N THR A 259 -7.57 34.19 -25.17
CA THR A 259 -7.05 35.10 -26.21
C THR A 259 -5.54 35.17 -26.11
N PRO A 260 -4.78 34.66 -27.07
CA PRO A 260 -3.30 34.81 -27.11
C PRO A 260 -2.92 36.28 -27.39
N ALA A 261 -1.73 36.68 -26.97
CA ALA A 261 -1.22 38.03 -27.24
C ALA A 261 -1.13 38.26 -28.75
N LYS A 262 -1.92 39.23 -29.25
CA LYS A 262 -2.01 39.51 -30.69
C LYS A 262 -0.66 39.88 -31.32
N LYS A 263 0.15 40.73 -30.64
CA LYS A 263 1.48 41.15 -31.10
C LYS A 263 2.40 39.96 -31.32
N TRP A 264 2.40 38.97 -30.36
CA TRP A 264 3.22 37.79 -30.47
C TRP A 264 2.71 36.84 -31.58
N TRP A 265 1.40 36.56 -31.60
CA TRP A 265 0.79 35.62 -32.55
C TRP A 265 0.93 36.09 -34.00
N ASN A 266 0.76 37.38 -34.28
CA ASN A 266 0.73 37.96 -35.62
C ASN A 266 2.16 38.31 -36.14
N SER A 267 3.18 38.16 -35.33
CA SER A 267 4.57 38.49 -35.72
C SER A 267 4.98 37.67 -36.95
N LYS A 268 5.67 38.34 -37.91
CA LYS A 268 6.23 37.71 -39.11
C LYS A 268 7.23 36.57 -38.78
N LYS A 269 7.86 36.61 -37.58
CA LYS A 269 8.81 35.60 -37.10
C LYS A 269 8.13 34.29 -36.66
N ARG A 270 6.79 34.22 -36.60
CA ARG A 270 6.07 33.02 -36.16
C ARG A 270 5.80 32.07 -37.31
N LYS A 271 6.06 30.80 -37.12
CA LYS A 271 5.82 29.71 -38.08
C LYS A 271 4.61 28.87 -37.65
N PHE A 272 3.83 28.42 -38.63
CA PHE A 272 2.71 27.51 -38.37
C PHE A 272 3.14 26.06 -38.70
N PRO A 273 2.54 25.04 -38.02
CA PRO A 273 1.39 25.12 -37.11
C PRO A 273 1.72 25.83 -35.79
N MET A 274 0.69 26.47 -35.22
CA MET A 274 0.74 26.93 -33.83
C MET A 274 -0.10 26.05 -32.94
N GLU A 275 0.40 25.78 -31.73
CA GLU A 275 -0.29 24.98 -30.73
C GLU A 275 -0.59 25.81 -29.48
N MET A 276 -1.83 25.74 -29.02
CA MET A 276 -2.24 26.26 -27.72
C MET A 276 -2.50 25.10 -26.77
N LEU A 277 -1.67 24.92 -25.78
CA LEU A 277 -1.69 23.81 -24.85
C LEU A 277 -2.18 24.27 -23.49
N THR A 278 -3.16 23.55 -22.93
CA THR A 278 -3.73 23.81 -21.61
C THR A 278 -4.03 22.50 -20.90
N SER A 279 -3.70 22.39 -19.60
CA SER A 279 -4.04 21.23 -18.78
C SER A 279 -5.13 21.54 -17.77
N TYR A 280 -6.03 20.58 -17.62
CA TYR A 280 -7.04 20.55 -16.56
C TYR A 280 -6.66 19.46 -15.57
N LEU A 281 -6.43 19.82 -14.31
CA LEU A 281 -5.97 18.94 -13.24
C LEU A 281 -7.07 18.74 -12.19
N THR A 282 -6.98 17.62 -11.48
CA THR A 282 -7.67 17.39 -10.20
C THR A 282 -6.81 17.83 -9.01
N ASP A 283 -7.23 17.52 -7.78
CA ASP A 283 -6.50 17.82 -6.55
C ASP A 283 -5.10 17.16 -6.53
N LYS A 284 -4.22 17.72 -5.71
CA LYS A 284 -2.84 17.28 -5.58
C LYS A 284 -2.75 15.92 -4.86
N HIS A 285 -1.95 15.03 -5.41
CA HIS A 285 -1.43 13.86 -4.72
C HIS A 285 0.10 13.95 -4.65
N SER A 286 0.68 13.41 -3.57
CA SER A 286 2.12 13.14 -3.52
C SER A 286 2.48 12.16 -4.65
N ARG A 287 3.67 12.24 -5.19
CA ARG A 287 4.13 11.41 -6.31
C ARG A 287 5.34 10.60 -5.88
N ASN A 288 5.41 9.34 -6.29
CA ASN A 288 6.61 8.51 -6.05
C ASN A 288 7.81 8.98 -6.87
N VAL A 289 7.56 9.61 -8.02
CA VAL A 289 8.63 10.25 -8.81
C VAL A 289 8.27 11.70 -9.07
N LYS A 290 9.04 12.60 -8.48
CA LYS A 290 8.93 14.05 -8.70
C LYS A 290 9.73 14.41 -9.95
N VAL A 291 9.15 15.16 -10.86
CA VAL A 291 9.75 15.57 -12.13
C VAL A 291 9.76 17.09 -12.23
N GLY A 292 10.88 17.66 -12.57
CA GLY A 292 11.06 19.08 -12.80
C GLY A 292 11.84 19.35 -14.10
N ALA A 293 11.77 20.57 -14.60
CA ALA A 293 12.54 21.02 -15.75
C ALA A 293 12.98 22.47 -15.55
N ALA A 294 14.22 22.75 -15.84
CA ALA A 294 14.84 24.07 -15.79
C ALA A 294 15.16 24.55 -17.20
N TYR A 295 14.63 25.72 -17.63
CA TYR A 295 14.81 26.28 -18.96
C TYR A 295 15.33 27.70 -18.90
N SER A 296 16.42 28.00 -19.62
CA SER A 296 17.02 29.32 -19.70
C SER A 296 16.11 30.37 -20.35
N GLY A 297 15.27 29.96 -21.29
CA GLY A 297 14.29 30.84 -21.96
C GLY A 297 13.05 31.18 -21.11
N ALA A 298 12.98 30.70 -19.90
CA ALA A 298 11.90 30.98 -18.94
C ALA A 298 12.46 31.05 -17.52
N PRO A 299 13.32 32.01 -17.23
CA PRO A 299 14.07 32.08 -15.97
C PRO A 299 13.18 32.14 -14.72
N ASN A 300 11.97 32.71 -14.85
CA ASN A 300 10.97 32.81 -13.77
C ASN A 300 9.70 31.98 -14.02
N GLY A 301 9.70 31.11 -15.03
CA GLY A 301 8.53 30.36 -15.46
C GLY A 301 8.52 28.94 -14.92
N THR A 302 7.49 28.61 -14.17
CA THR A 302 7.20 27.22 -13.77
C THR A 302 6.54 26.45 -14.92
N PHE A 303 7.27 25.73 -15.71
CA PHE A 303 6.76 24.85 -16.78
C PHE A 303 6.46 23.43 -16.27
N THR A 304 5.79 23.30 -15.15
CA THR A 304 5.82 22.06 -14.37
C THR A 304 4.89 20.95 -14.86
N TYR A 305 3.91 21.21 -15.74
CA TYR A 305 2.92 20.15 -16.02
C TYR A 305 2.55 19.96 -17.49
N ASP A 306 2.97 20.84 -18.40
CA ASP A 306 2.33 20.92 -19.71
C ASP A 306 3.20 20.60 -20.92
N LYS A 307 4.51 20.50 -20.74
CA LYS A 307 5.43 20.20 -21.86
C LYS A 307 6.26 18.96 -21.62
N SER A 308 6.85 18.46 -22.70
CA SER A 308 7.92 17.47 -22.66
C SER A 308 9.07 17.92 -21.78
N LEU A 309 9.83 17.01 -21.23
CA LEU A 309 11.10 17.30 -20.60
C LEU A 309 12.11 17.55 -21.70
N LEU A 310 12.47 18.83 -21.92
CA LEU A 310 13.44 19.21 -22.92
C LEU A 310 14.84 19.14 -22.33
N LEU A 311 15.77 18.57 -23.06
CA LEU A 311 17.19 18.62 -22.76
C LEU A 311 17.91 19.32 -23.91
N GLN A 312 18.71 20.31 -23.57
CA GLN A 312 19.54 21.06 -24.53
C GLN A 312 20.78 21.59 -23.79
N PRO A 313 21.98 21.45 -24.37
CA PRO A 313 23.21 21.90 -23.74
C PRO A 313 23.13 23.37 -23.28
N ASN A 314 23.48 23.62 -22.03
CA ASN A 314 23.46 24.94 -21.37
C ASN A 314 22.15 25.75 -21.42
N LYS A 315 21.03 25.11 -21.82
CA LYS A 315 19.70 25.76 -21.87
C LYS A 315 18.61 25.02 -21.12
N CYS A 316 18.59 23.69 -21.15
CA CYS A 316 17.50 22.90 -20.57
C CYS A 316 18.06 21.67 -19.89
N SER A 317 17.71 21.48 -18.62
CA SER A 317 18.01 20.29 -17.83
C SER A 317 16.75 19.73 -17.19
N GLY A 318 16.71 18.42 -17.02
CA GLY A 318 15.64 17.69 -16.33
C GLY A 318 16.06 17.33 -14.92
N PHE A 319 15.09 17.24 -14.01
CA PHE A 319 15.31 16.80 -12.65
C PHE A 319 14.26 15.76 -12.27
N VAL A 320 14.69 14.66 -11.69
CA VAL A 320 13.84 13.56 -11.25
C VAL A 320 14.22 13.16 -9.82
N GLN A 321 13.23 12.86 -9.00
CA GLN A 321 13.47 12.41 -7.62
C GLN A 321 12.45 11.31 -7.31
N MET A 322 12.95 10.12 -6.97
CA MET A 322 12.13 9.01 -6.52
C MET A 322 11.85 9.15 -5.03
N SER A 323 10.59 8.96 -4.61
CA SER A 323 10.26 8.82 -3.19
C SER A 323 10.72 7.44 -2.68
N ALA A 324 10.94 7.35 -1.37
CA ALA A 324 11.29 6.09 -0.75
C ALA A 324 10.21 5.02 -1.03
N ILE A 325 10.65 3.79 -1.25
CA ILE A 325 9.82 2.59 -1.36
C ILE A 325 9.84 1.93 0.02
N ALA A 326 8.66 1.62 0.57
CA ALA A 326 8.54 1.13 1.95
C ALA A 326 9.42 -0.10 2.23
N ASP A 327 9.42 -1.09 1.32
CA ASP A 327 10.22 -2.30 1.51
C ASP A 327 11.73 -2.03 1.50
N LEU A 328 12.19 -0.98 0.81
CA LEU A 328 13.59 -0.58 0.84
C LEU A 328 14.01 0.13 2.15
N LYS A 329 13.06 0.46 3.03
CA LYS A 329 13.37 0.96 4.37
C LYS A 329 13.71 -0.13 5.38
N LYS A 330 13.43 -1.38 5.03
CA LYS A 330 13.77 -2.52 5.90
C LYS A 330 15.29 -2.67 5.99
N PRO A 331 15.84 -2.90 7.17
CA PRO A 331 17.31 -2.95 7.38
C PRO A 331 17.99 -4.05 6.58
N ASN A 332 17.26 -5.11 6.26
CA ASN A 332 17.73 -6.26 5.50
C ASN A 332 17.34 -6.23 4.01
N ALA A 333 16.85 -5.11 3.50
CA ALA A 333 16.65 -4.92 2.06
C ALA A 333 18.00 -4.65 1.36
N GLN A 334 18.27 -5.36 0.28
CA GLN A 334 19.48 -5.22 -0.52
C GLN A 334 19.11 -4.86 -1.96
N ILE A 335 19.62 -3.74 -2.46
CA ILE A 335 19.38 -3.30 -3.83
C ILE A 335 20.36 -4.02 -4.76
N ARG A 336 19.84 -4.80 -5.69
CA ARG A 336 20.62 -5.49 -6.73
C ARG A 336 20.92 -4.54 -7.89
N SER A 337 19.88 -3.89 -8.43
CA SER A 337 20.03 -2.91 -9.51
C SER A 337 18.92 -1.89 -9.50
N ALA A 338 19.17 -0.71 -10.09
CA ALA A 338 18.13 0.28 -10.31
C ALA A 338 18.34 1.00 -11.65
N ALA A 339 17.24 1.27 -12.35
CA ALA A 339 17.29 1.97 -13.62
C ALA A 339 16.28 3.12 -13.67
N LEU A 340 16.70 4.22 -14.27
CA LEU A 340 15.84 5.34 -14.66
C LEU A 340 15.43 5.17 -16.13
N HIS A 341 14.13 5.05 -16.35
CA HIS A 341 13.56 4.92 -17.68
C HIS A 341 13.06 6.25 -18.20
N ILE A 342 13.52 6.63 -19.38
CA ILE A 342 13.12 7.83 -20.12
C ILE A 342 12.62 7.43 -21.51
N LYS A 343 11.78 8.27 -22.12
CA LYS A 343 11.27 8.04 -23.47
C LYS A 343 11.49 9.26 -24.34
N ASN A 344 12.29 9.11 -25.39
CA ASN A 344 12.45 10.13 -26.41
C ASN A 344 11.24 10.13 -27.35
N LYS A 345 10.62 11.30 -27.54
CA LYS A 345 9.36 11.44 -28.30
C LYS A 345 9.56 11.58 -29.79
N LYS A 346 10.76 11.96 -30.23
CA LYS A 346 11.08 12.23 -31.64
C LYS A 346 12.43 11.62 -32.03
N THR A 347 12.55 11.13 -33.24
CA THR A 347 13.85 10.81 -33.82
C THR A 347 14.61 12.11 -34.06
N LEU A 348 15.86 12.16 -33.63
CA LEU A 348 16.74 13.29 -33.79
C LEU A 348 17.46 13.16 -35.15
N LYS A 349 17.40 14.20 -35.96
CA LYS A 349 18.12 14.26 -37.24
C LYS A 349 19.57 14.64 -36.95
N MET A 350 20.41 13.64 -36.74
CA MET A 350 21.87 13.79 -36.50
C MET A 350 22.61 13.05 -37.60
N GLY A 351 23.84 13.42 -37.84
CA GLY A 351 24.66 12.72 -38.83
C GLY A 351 24.84 11.22 -38.49
N ALA A 352 25.19 10.42 -39.49
CA ALA A 352 25.38 8.97 -39.31
C ALA A 352 26.34 8.67 -38.15
N GLY A 353 25.98 7.71 -37.29
CA GLY A 353 26.77 7.31 -36.13
C GLY A 353 26.77 8.31 -34.95
N LYS A 354 26.15 9.50 -35.06
CA LYS A 354 26.10 10.48 -33.97
C LYS A 354 24.89 10.31 -33.09
N THR A 355 25.09 10.38 -31.79
CA THR A 355 24.05 10.34 -30.75
C THR A 355 23.92 11.69 -30.04
N PHE A 356 22.76 11.92 -29.43
CA PHE A 356 22.54 12.98 -28.47
C PHE A 356 22.76 12.41 -27.07
N ASP A 357 23.88 12.76 -26.46
CA ASP A 357 24.31 12.14 -25.19
C ASP A 357 23.64 12.81 -24.00
N ILE A 358 23.09 12.01 -23.15
CA ILE A 358 22.41 12.39 -21.91
C ILE A 358 23.18 11.74 -20.75
N SER A 359 23.52 12.55 -19.75
CA SER A 359 24.07 12.10 -18.48
C SER A 359 23.09 12.25 -17.33
N VAL A 360 23.28 11.43 -16.31
CA VAL A 360 22.55 11.46 -15.05
C VAL A 360 23.53 11.81 -13.94
N HIS A 361 23.25 12.86 -13.18
CA HIS A 361 24.09 13.33 -12.07
C HIS A 361 23.31 13.36 -10.76
N LYS A 362 23.99 13.08 -9.65
CA LYS A 362 23.42 13.21 -8.29
C LYS A 362 23.16 14.67 -7.96
N VAL A 363 21.96 14.98 -7.50
CA VAL A 363 21.58 16.34 -7.11
C VAL A 363 22.02 16.60 -5.67
N LYS A 364 22.67 17.75 -5.42
CA LYS A 364 23.25 18.13 -4.13
C LYS A 364 22.28 18.89 -3.21
N ASP A 365 21.25 19.54 -3.77
CA ASP A 365 20.40 20.47 -3.02
C ASP A 365 18.92 20.10 -3.11
N LYS A 366 18.15 20.48 -2.06
CA LYS A 366 16.69 20.38 -2.07
C LYS A 366 16.09 21.28 -3.15
N TRP A 367 15.13 20.78 -3.91
CA TRP A 367 14.45 21.54 -4.95
C TRP A 367 12.94 21.31 -4.97
N SER A 368 12.23 22.21 -5.62
CA SER A 368 10.78 22.10 -5.78
C SER A 368 10.40 22.20 -7.25
N ALA A 369 9.73 21.16 -7.76
CA ALA A 369 9.25 21.15 -9.13
C ALA A 369 8.31 22.34 -9.49
N LYS A 370 7.68 22.98 -8.51
CA LYS A 370 6.84 24.16 -8.70
C LYS A 370 7.59 25.47 -8.74
N LYS A 371 8.74 25.52 -8.06
CA LYS A 371 9.57 26.74 -7.94
C LYS A 371 10.82 26.67 -8.84
N LEU A 372 11.07 25.50 -9.47
CA LEU A 372 12.27 25.28 -10.27
C LEU A 372 12.28 26.18 -11.50
N THR A 373 13.36 26.94 -11.64
CA THR A 373 13.70 27.77 -12.83
C THR A 373 15.12 27.46 -13.25
N PHE A 374 15.58 27.99 -14.37
CA PHE A 374 16.95 27.80 -14.77
C PHE A 374 17.95 28.45 -13.78
N ASN A 375 17.61 29.62 -13.23
CA ASN A 375 18.48 30.37 -12.33
C ASN A 375 18.57 29.78 -10.92
N ASN A 376 17.50 29.07 -10.44
CA ASN A 376 17.48 28.43 -9.13
C ASN A 376 17.53 26.90 -9.22
N ARG A 377 18.05 26.36 -10.32
CA ARG A 377 18.23 24.91 -10.41
C ARG A 377 19.23 24.45 -9.36
N PRO A 378 18.98 23.27 -8.76
CA PRO A 378 19.88 22.73 -7.76
C PRO A 378 21.24 22.40 -8.38
N ALA A 379 22.29 22.52 -7.60
CA ALA A 379 23.59 22.00 -7.98
C ALA A 379 23.54 20.45 -8.06
N TYR A 380 24.39 19.88 -8.87
CA TYR A 380 24.58 18.46 -9.03
C TYR A 380 26.07 18.12 -9.12
N GLU A 381 26.42 16.86 -8.89
CA GLU A 381 27.81 16.39 -8.97
C GLU A 381 28.31 16.48 -10.41
N ALA A 382 29.58 16.82 -10.58
CA ALA A 382 30.25 16.94 -11.91
C ALA A 382 30.34 15.54 -12.56
N GLU A 383 30.62 14.51 -11.76
CA GLU A 383 30.70 13.15 -12.24
C GLU A 383 29.30 12.61 -12.56
N ALA A 384 29.15 11.96 -13.69
CA ALA A 384 27.93 11.36 -14.14
C ALA A 384 27.80 9.94 -13.58
N ALA A 385 26.69 9.68 -12.89
CA ALA A 385 26.34 8.33 -12.43
C ALA A 385 26.01 7.37 -13.59
N ALA A 386 25.49 7.92 -14.72
CA ALA A 386 25.20 7.14 -15.91
C ALA A 386 25.17 8.05 -17.15
N LYS A 387 25.44 7.46 -18.31
CA LYS A 387 25.37 8.14 -19.64
C LYS A 387 24.64 7.25 -20.65
N THR A 388 23.98 7.86 -21.61
CA THR A 388 23.37 7.16 -22.76
C THR A 388 23.26 8.08 -23.96
N GLY A 389 23.54 7.55 -25.16
CA GLY A 389 23.29 8.23 -26.41
C GLY A 389 21.88 7.92 -26.93
N ILE A 390 21.12 8.96 -27.29
CA ILE A 390 19.79 8.81 -27.89
C ILE A 390 19.80 9.36 -29.33
N GLN A 391 19.11 8.66 -30.23
CA GLN A 391 18.92 9.11 -31.63
C GLN A 391 17.47 8.87 -32.04
N LYS A 392 16.98 7.64 -31.89
CA LYS A 392 15.66 7.21 -32.35
C LYS A 392 14.56 7.61 -31.35
N LYS A 393 13.33 7.76 -31.83
CA LYS A 393 12.15 7.76 -30.98
C LYS A 393 12.02 6.41 -30.27
N GLY A 394 11.99 6.41 -28.95
CA GLY A 394 11.94 5.15 -28.18
C GLY A 394 12.18 5.34 -26.69
N SER A 395 12.21 4.23 -25.98
CA SER A 395 12.52 4.17 -24.55
C SER A 395 14.00 3.85 -24.36
N TYR A 396 14.61 4.48 -23.36
CA TYR A 396 16.00 4.32 -22.96
C TYR A 396 16.05 4.09 -21.46
N SER A 397 17.02 3.31 -21.02
CA SER A 397 17.27 2.96 -19.63
C SER A 397 18.65 3.41 -19.23
N LEU A 398 18.77 4.08 -18.10
CA LEU A 398 20.03 4.52 -17.52
C LEU A 398 20.22 3.80 -16.19
N ASP A 399 21.36 3.17 -15.98
CA ASP A 399 21.69 2.55 -14.71
C ASP A 399 21.92 3.64 -13.65
N VAL A 400 21.13 3.58 -12.59
CA VAL A 400 21.23 4.49 -11.45
C VAL A 400 21.39 3.72 -10.13
N THR A 401 21.94 2.51 -10.23
CA THR A 401 22.11 1.59 -9.09
C THR A 401 22.89 2.23 -7.97
N ALA A 402 24.02 2.86 -8.29
CA ALA A 402 24.87 3.53 -7.30
C ALA A 402 24.11 4.65 -6.56
N LEU A 403 23.35 5.49 -7.29
CA LEU A 403 22.53 6.54 -6.69
C LEU A 403 21.47 5.98 -5.74
N VAL A 404 20.76 4.94 -6.17
CA VAL A 404 19.66 4.37 -5.36
C VAL A 404 20.23 3.62 -4.16
N LYS A 405 21.38 2.94 -4.28
CA LYS A 405 22.11 2.34 -3.16
C LYS A 405 22.54 3.39 -2.14
N GLY A 406 23.15 4.49 -2.56
CA GLY A 406 23.53 5.60 -1.68
C GLY A 406 22.35 6.19 -0.91
N TRP A 407 21.23 6.42 -1.59
CA TRP A 407 20.00 6.89 -0.92
C TRP A 407 19.43 5.86 0.07
N HIS A 408 19.58 4.59 -0.20
CA HIS A 408 19.18 3.51 0.71
C HIS A 408 20.09 3.46 1.95
N GLN A 409 21.37 3.72 1.78
CA GLN A 409 22.40 3.74 2.84
C GLN A 409 22.39 5.01 3.69
N GLY A 410 21.44 5.91 3.49
CA GLY A 410 21.25 7.10 4.32
C GLY A 410 21.71 8.41 3.67
N GLU A 411 22.23 8.39 2.45
CA GLU A 411 22.54 9.63 1.74
C GLU A 411 21.29 10.44 1.42
N ASN A 412 21.45 11.76 1.38
CA ASN A 412 20.34 12.65 1.04
C ASN A 412 19.81 12.40 -0.37
N ASN A 413 18.58 11.95 -0.47
CA ASN A 413 17.89 11.79 -1.74
C ASN A 413 17.32 13.14 -2.21
N TYR A 414 18.10 13.90 -2.93
CA TYR A 414 17.62 15.09 -3.65
C TYR A 414 17.31 14.76 -5.12
N GLY A 415 17.50 13.50 -5.54
CA GLY A 415 17.23 13.03 -6.89
C GLY A 415 18.41 13.12 -7.85
N ALA A 416 18.08 13.08 -9.14
CA ALA A 416 19.04 13.08 -10.23
C ALA A 416 18.74 14.19 -11.24
N ALA A 417 19.79 14.79 -11.79
CA ALA A 417 19.73 15.72 -12.91
C ALA A 417 19.96 14.97 -14.23
N LEU A 418 19.12 15.24 -15.21
CA LEU A 418 19.28 14.80 -16.60
C LEU A 418 19.87 15.96 -17.38
N VAL A 419 21.07 15.80 -17.90
CA VAL A 419 21.84 16.83 -18.57
C VAL A 419 22.15 16.39 -19.99
N ALA A 420 22.21 17.33 -20.90
CA ALA A 420 22.68 17.12 -22.27
C ALA A 420 24.19 17.41 -22.33
N GLU A 421 24.96 16.41 -22.73
CA GLU A 421 26.43 16.44 -22.77
C GLU A 421 26.98 17.08 -24.06
N ASN A 422 26.24 17.06 -25.16
CA ASN A 422 26.70 17.57 -26.44
C ASN A 422 27.00 19.09 -26.38
N THR A 423 28.11 19.50 -26.90
CA THR A 423 28.51 20.88 -27.02
C THR A 423 27.71 21.66 -28.06
N ASN A 424 27.18 20.97 -29.07
CA ASN A 424 26.38 21.56 -30.13
C ASN A 424 25.01 22.01 -29.64
N ARG A 425 24.82 23.32 -29.42
CA ARG A 425 23.60 23.94 -28.88
C ARG A 425 22.38 23.89 -29.81
N THR A 426 22.53 23.42 -31.05
CA THR A 426 21.44 23.34 -32.04
C THR A 426 20.55 22.11 -31.79
N TYR A 427 21.09 21.06 -31.22
CA TYR A 427 20.33 19.85 -30.93
C TYR A 427 19.57 19.93 -29.61
N GLN A 428 18.36 19.34 -29.61
CA GLN A 428 17.49 19.29 -28.47
C GLN A 428 16.73 17.97 -28.41
N ALA A 429 16.82 17.26 -27.29
CA ALA A 429 15.98 16.08 -27.04
C ALA A 429 14.65 16.48 -26.41
N GLU A 430 13.58 15.81 -26.83
CA GLU A 430 12.22 15.98 -26.29
C GLU A 430 11.78 14.67 -25.62
N LEU A 431 11.98 14.60 -24.30
CA LEU A 431 11.61 13.43 -23.52
C LEU A 431 10.15 13.49 -23.06
N ASP A 432 9.53 12.35 -22.89
CA ASP A 432 8.23 12.23 -22.20
C ASP A 432 8.39 12.69 -20.74
N ARG A 433 7.37 13.30 -20.19
CA ARG A 433 7.38 13.77 -18.80
C ARG A 433 7.06 12.70 -17.76
N ASN A 434 7.00 11.47 -18.19
CA ASN A 434 6.63 10.35 -17.33
C ASN A 434 7.78 9.36 -17.19
N PRO A 435 8.97 9.82 -16.75
CA PRO A 435 10.04 8.91 -16.38
C PRO A 435 9.56 8.05 -15.22
N TYR A 436 10.13 6.87 -15.10
CA TYR A 436 9.88 5.98 -13.97
C TYR A 436 11.18 5.26 -13.59
N PHE A 437 11.22 4.80 -12.35
CA PHE A 437 12.33 3.99 -11.86
C PHE A 437 11.89 2.54 -11.75
N THR A 438 12.78 1.62 -12.10
CA THR A 438 12.73 0.24 -11.64
C THR A 438 13.83 0.02 -10.63
N VAL A 439 13.52 -0.71 -9.56
CA VAL A 439 14.49 -1.09 -8.53
C VAL A 439 14.33 -2.58 -8.30
N ASN A 440 15.35 -3.34 -8.60
CA ASN A 440 15.42 -4.76 -8.30
C ASN A 440 16.11 -4.91 -6.94
N TYR A 441 15.49 -5.62 -6.04
CA TYR A 441 15.95 -5.77 -4.66
C TYR A 441 15.55 -7.11 -4.09
N GLU A 442 16.24 -7.53 -3.06
CA GLU A 442 15.87 -8.64 -2.20
C GLU A 442 15.69 -8.14 -0.77
N VAL A 443 14.90 -8.88 0.00
CA VAL A 443 14.78 -8.68 1.45
C VAL A 443 15.22 -9.97 2.07
N VAL A 444 16.35 -9.94 2.79
CA VAL A 444 16.94 -11.13 3.39
C VAL A 444 16.25 -11.45 4.71
N GLY A 445 16.18 -12.72 5.06
CA GLY A 445 15.59 -13.17 6.31
C GLY A 445 14.06 -13.23 6.28
N PHE A 446 13.46 -13.24 7.45
CA PHE A 446 12.01 -13.44 7.63
C PHE A 446 11.13 -12.38 6.93
N ASP A 447 11.60 -11.14 6.86
CA ASP A 447 10.85 -10.04 6.20
C ASP A 447 10.78 -10.19 4.68
N GLY A 448 11.64 -11.01 4.09
CA GLY A 448 11.64 -11.38 2.68
C GLY A 448 10.99 -12.73 2.40
N ALA A 449 10.48 -13.41 3.42
CA ALA A 449 9.93 -14.74 3.31
C ALA A 449 8.80 -14.82 2.26
N VAL A 450 8.84 -15.86 1.44
CA VAL A 450 7.89 -16.10 0.36
C VAL A 450 6.79 -17.04 0.84
N GLN A 451 5.52 -16.68 0.59
CA GLN A 451 4.40 -17.54 0.95
C GLN A 451 4.39 -18.84 0.14
N LEU A 452 4.41 -19.97 0.83
CA LEU A 452 4.11 -21.28 0.27
C LEU A 452 2.59 -21.46 0.23
N LYS A 453 2.11 -22.08 -0.82
CA LYS A 453 0.72 -22.49 -0.95
C LYS A 453 0.65 -23.99 -1.20
N GLU A 454 -0.39 -24.59 -0.68
CA GLU A 454 -0.67 -26.00 -0.85
C GLU A 454 -0.73 -26.39 -2.34
N ASN A 455 -0.03 -27.44 -2.71
CA ASN A 455 0.05 -27.99 -4.08
C ASN A 455 0.51 -26.98 -5.15
N GLU A 456 1.10 -25.82 -4.74
CA GLU A 456 1.77 -24.88 -5.64
C GLU A 456 3.28 -24.90 -5.37
N PRO A 457 4.05 -25.82 -5.94
CA PRO A 457 5.50 -25.92 -5.67
C PRO A 457 6.23 -24.66 -6.14
N ILE A 458 7.27 -24.29 -5.41
CA ILE A 458 8.08 -23.11 -5.71
C ILE A 458 9.51 -23.54 -6.02
N THR A 459 9.95 -23.33 -7.26
CA THR A 459 11.37 -23.50 -7.61
C THR A 459 12.15 -22.25 -7.23
N ARG A 460 13.34 -22.45 -6.63
CA ARG A 460 14.27 -21.40 -6.23
C ARG A 460 15.71 -21.83 -6.53
N ASP A 461 16.54 -20.79 -6.71
CA ASP A 461 17.96 -20.96 -6.93
C ASP A 461 18.75 -20.52 -5.70
N ILE A 462 19.78 -21.28 -5.38
CA ILE A 462 20.90 -20.86 -4.52
C ILE A 462 22.05 -20.51 -5.47
N ILE A 463 22.28 -19.22 -5.67
CA ILE A 463 23.23 -18.71 -6.69
C ILE A 463 24.59 -18.34 -6.11
N LYS A 464 24.74 -18.35 -4.79
CA LYS A 464 26.00 -18.09 -4.09
C LYS A 464 26.10 -18.97 -2.85
N GLU A 465 27.33 -19.34 -2.51
CA GLU A 465 27.68 -20.08 -1.30
C GLU A 465 27.09 -19.44 -0.04
N GLY A 466 26.45 -20.22 0.83
CA GLY A 466 25.86 -19.77 2.08
C GLY A 466 24.59 -18.94 1.93
N GLN A 467 23.99 -18.90 0.74
CA GLN A 467 22.69 -18.23 0.55
C GLN A 467 21.59 -18.97 1.31
N GLU A 468 20.75 -18.21 1.99
CA GLU A 468 19.58 -18.69 2.70
C GLU A 468 18.31 -18.13 2.05
N ASN A 469 17.34 -18.99 1.76
CA ASN A 469 16.03 -18.59 1.25
C ASN A 469 14.97 -18.80 2.34
N TYR A 470 14.13 -17.79 2.56
CA TYR A 470 13.11 -17.80 3.60
C TYR A 470 11.71 -17.90 3.00
N PHE A 471 10.89 -18.79 3.59
CA PHE A 471 9.50 -19.04 3.21
C PHE A 471 8.62 -19.00 4.45
N TYR A 472 7.32 -18.86 4.23
CA TYR A 472 6.32 -19.05 5.29
C TYR A 472 5.07 -19.70 4.73
N PHE A 473 4.32 -20.36 5.58
CA PHE A 473 2.99 -20.84 5.28
C PHE A 473 2.07 -20.63 6.47
N ASP A 474 0.81 -20.32 6.14
CA ASP A 474 -0.24 -20.18 7.13
C ASP A 474 -0.89 -21.54 7.33
N THR A 475 -1.08 -21.93 8.57
CA THR A 475 -1.64 -23.22 8.94
C THR A 475 -3.09 -23.07 9.38
N LYS A 476 -3.83 -24.13 9.27
CA LYS A 476 -5.20 -24.22 9.81
C LYS A 476 -5.20 -25.24 10.94
N PRO A 477 -5.88 -24.98 12.06
CA PRO A 477 -6.10 -25.98 13.08
C PRO A 477 -6.65 -27.28 12.46
N GLY A 478 -6.25 -28.40 12.97
CA GLY A 478 -6.73 -29.70 12.49
C GLY A 478 -6.07 -30.24 11.21
N ILE A 479 -5.14 -29.51 10.60
CA ILE A 479 -4.48 -29.94 9.36
C ILE A 479 -2.98 -30.16 9.58
N ALA A 480 -2.49 -31.36 9.18
CA ALA A 480 -1.07 -31.62 9.09
C ALA A 480 -0.52 -31.17 7.73
N TYR A 481 0.69 -30.63 7.76
CA TYR A 481 1.40 -30.17 6.59
C TYR A 481 2.74 -30.85 6.44
N GLU A 482 3.07 -31.25 5.22
CA GLU A 482 4.40 -31.70 4.85
C GLU A 482 5.08 -30.62 4.02
N VAL A 483 6.29 -30.22 4.46
CA VAL A 483 7.14 -29.30 3.71
C VAL A 483 8.44 -30.00 3.38
N TYR A 484 8.74 -30.17 2.10
CA TYR A 484 9.93 -30.87 1.65
C TYR A 484 10.53 -30.27 0.38
N THR A 485 11.79 -30.56 0.12
CA THR A 485 12.45 -30.18 -1.13
C THR A 485 12.66 -31.37 -2.04
N ASP A 486 12.60 -31.08 -3.34
CA ASP A 486 13.09 -31.91 -4.43
C ASP A 486 14.26 -31.20 -5.11
N SER A 487 15.46 -31.81 -5.06
CA SER A 487 16.69 -31.21 -5.55
C SER A 487 17.78 -32.26 -5.74
N ALA A 488 18.67 -32.01 -6.71
CA ALA A 488 19.94 -32.74 -6.84
C ALA A 488 21.00 -32.27 -5.81
N MET A 489 20.76 -31.11 -5.16
CA MET A 489 21.62 -30.59 -4.09
C MET A 489 21.19 -31.18 -2.74
N ASP A 490 22.15 -31.30 -1.82
CA ASP A 490 21.90 -31.62 -0.42
C ASP A 490 21.30 -30.38 0.29
N THR A 491 19.97 -30.34 0.41
CA THR A 491 19.25 -29.23 1.02
C THR A 491 18.97 -29.50 2.49
N GLN A 492 19.05 -28.46 3.28
CA GLN A 492 18.71 -28.47 4.71
C GLN A 492 17.76 -27.32 5.03
N ALA A 493 16.96 -27.48 6.08
CA ALA A 493 16.07 -26.43 6.52
C ALA A 493 15.98 -26.28 8.04
N THR A 494 15.71 -25.08 8.45
CA THR A 494 15.34 -24.73 9.82
C THR A 494 13.92 -24.19 9.82
N MET A 495 13.07 -24.72 10.69
CA MET A 495 11.71 -24.24 10.91
C MET A 495 11.67 -23.28 12.10
N TYR A 496 10.87 -22.22 11.98
CA TYR A 496 10.64 -21.23 13.01
C TYR A 496 9.13 -21.03 13.21
N ASP A 497 8.75 -20.67 14.42
CA ASP A 497 7.38 -20.29 14.74
C ASP A 497 7.02 -18.86 14.30
N GLU A 498 5.83 -18.39 14.68
CA GLU A 498 5.36 -17.04 14.39
C GLU A 498 6.24 -15.96 15.03
N SER A 499 6.78 -16.23 16.23
CA SER A 499 7.70 -15.33 16.95
C SER A 499 9.14 -15.37 16.41
N LYS A 500 9.39 -16.20 15.37
CA LYS A 500 10.70 -16.41 14.73
C LYS A 500 11.68 -17.16 15.62
N GLU A 501 11.19 -17.90 16.63
CA GLU A 501 11.97 -18.83 17.43
C GLU A 501 12.12 -20.15 16.68
N ARG A 502 13.30 -20.76 16.80
CA ARG A 502 13.60 -22.03 16.14
C ARG A 502 12.81 -23.18 16.80
N VAL A 503 12.01 -23.87 16.00
CA VAL A 503 11.19 -25.02 16.46
C VAL A 503 11.56 -26.34 15.79
N GLY A 504 12.44 -26.34 14.79
CA GLY A 504 12.85 -27.55 14.13
C GLY A 504 14.04 -27.37 13.19
N TYR A 505 14.71 -28.48 12.89
CA TYR A 505 15.76 -28.60 11.90
C TYR A 505 15.60 -29.93 11.17
N ALA A 506 15.74 -29.93 9.86
CA ALA A 506 15.74 -31.13 9.05
C ALA A 506 16.86 -31.04 7.98
N ASP A 507 17.52 -32.15 7.78
CA ASP A 507 18.58 -32.31 6.81
C ASP A 507 18.24 -33.53 5.94
N ASN A 508 18.89 -34.66 6.05
CA ASN A 508 18.57 -35.85 5.27
C ASN A 508 17.31 -36.56 5.78
N THR A 509 16.39 -36.91 4.88
CA THR A 509 15.20 -37.69 5.20
C THR A 509 15.21 -38.98 4.37
N GLY A 510 15.50 -40.10 5.02
CA GLY A 510 15.61 -41.40 4.35
C GLY A 510 16.85 -41.52 3.44
N THR A 511 16.65 -42.08 2.23
CA THR A 511 17.70 -42.26 1.22
C THR A 511 17.99 -41.01 0.37
N ASN A 512 17.16 -39.99 0.45
CA ASN A 512 17.29 -38.76 -0.29
C ASN A 512 18.08 -37.70 0.48
N LYS A 513 18.85 -36.88 -0.24
CA LYS A 513 19.62 -35.75 0.31
C LYS A 513 18.80 -34.50 0.54
N ASN A 514 17.51 -34.61 0.67
CA ASN A 514 16.57 -33.49 0.80
C ASN A 514 15.88 -33.52 2.16
N PHE A 515 15.54 -32.38 2.70
CA PHE A 515 14.81 -32.31 3.97
C PHE A 515 13.31 -32.54 3.81
N SER A 516 12.66 -32.99 4.88
CA SER A 516 11.21 -32.99 5.03
C SER A 516 10.83 -32.64 6.48
N PHE A 517 9.79 -31.81 6.63
CA PHE A 517 9.08 -31.60 7.88
C PHE A 517 7.64 -32.09 7.70
N VAL A 518 7.16 -32.84 8.66
CA VAL A 518 5.73 -33.19 8.77
C VAL A 518 5.25 -32.71 10.13
N GLY A 519 4.12 -31.98 10.15
CA GLY A 519 3.62 -31.49 11.41
C GLY A 519 2.32 -30.71 11.33
N SER A 520 1.63 -30.63 12.44
CA SER A 520 0.46 -29.80 12.67
C SER A 520 0.82 -28.55 13.42
N TYR A 521 0.32 -27.46 12.94
CA TYR A 521 0.66 -26.17 13.51
C TYR A 521 -0.59 -25.28 13.53
N ASN A 522 -0.79 -24.55 14.61
CA ASN A 522 -1.95 -23.68 14.76
C ASN A 522 -1.71 -22.26 14.29
N LYS A 523 -0.45 -21.94 14.01
CA LYS A 523 0.00 -20.60 13.66
C LYS A 523 0.99 -20.66 12.52
N ARG A 524 1.26 -19.52 11.89
CA ARG A 524 2.26 -19.38 10.83
C ARG A 524 3.60 -20.05 11.18
N ARG A 525 4.19 -20.71 10.19
CA ARG A 525 5.53 -21.27 10.24
C ARG A 525 6.40 -20.64 9.19
N TYR A 526 7.66 -20.39 9.56
CA TYR A 526 8.70 -19.96 8.63
C TYR A 526 9.68 -21.11 8.40
N ILE A 527 10.16 -21.22 7.17
CA ILE A 527 11.17 -22.20 6.75
C ILE A 527 12.34 -21.45 6.15
N LYS A 528 13.53 -21.68 6.68
CA LYS A 528 14.79 -21.24 6.11
C LYS A 528 15.43 -22.41 5.41
N VAL A 529 15.64 -22.30 4.10
CA VAL A 529 16.28 -23.34 3.26
C VAL A 529 17.69 -22.90 2.89
N SER A 530 18.64 -23.78 3.04
CA SER A 530 20.04 -23.63 2.60
C SER A 530 20.56 -24.97 2.09
N THR A 531 21.84 -25.01 1.67
CA THR A 531 22.52 -26.25 1.30
C THR A 531 23.58 -26.59 2.34
N LYS A 532 23.76 -27.89 2.64
CA LYS A 532 24.69 -28.37 3.65
C LYS A 532 26.13 -28.09 3.26
N ASN A 533 26.50 -28.34 2.02
CA ASN A 533 27.87 -28.22 1.54
C ASN A 533 28.07 -26.89 0.74
N LYS A 534 27.31 -25.87 1.06
CA LYS A 534 27.36 -24.57 0.39
C LYS A 534 27.20 -24.65 -1.15
N ALA A 535 26.62 -25.74 -1.65
CA ALA A 535 26.38 -25.96 -3.07
C ALA A 535 25.44 -24.89 -3.67
N THR A 536 25.61 -24.64 -4.94
CA THR A 536 24.73 -23.75 -5.71
C THR A 536 23.95 -24.55 -6.76
N GLY A 537 22.71 -24.16 -7.04
CA GLY A 537 21.82 -24.83 -7.99
C GLY A 537 20.35 -24.55 -7.70
N SER A 538 19.47 -25.29 -8.36
CA SER A 538 18.02 -25.13 -8.21
C SER A 538 17.44 -26.21 -7.29
N TYR A 539 16.40 -25.84 -6.53
CA TYR A 539 15.57 -26.78 -5.78
C TYR A 539 14.10 -26.41 -5.91
N THR A 540 13.22 -27.38 -5.73
CA THR A 540 11.78 -27.16 -5.68
C THR A 540 11.27 -27.44 -4.28
N LEU A 541 10.61 -26.47 -3.65
CA LEU A 541 10.03 -26.58 -2.32
C LEU A 541 8.53 -26.85 -2.46
N HIS A 542 8.05 -27.87 -1.77
CA HIS A 542 6.67 -28.32 -1.78
C HIS A 542 6.00 -28.09 -0.43
N LEU A 543 4.71 -27.77 -0.45
CA LEU A 543 3.83 -27.78 0.70
C LEU A 543 2.63 -28.67 0.35
N LYS A 544 2.45 -29.76 1.11
CA LYS A 544 1.32 -30.69 0.97
C LYS A 544 0.56 -30.83 2.27
N LYS A 545 -0.74 -31.01 2.20
CA LYS A 545 -1.50 -31.53 3.34
C LYS A 545 -1.26 -33.03 3.50
N ARG A 546 -1.26 -33.44 4.75
CA ARG A 546 -1.33 -34.85 5.16
C ARG A 546 -2.73 -35.14 5.71
N PHE A 547 -2.93 -36.28 6.40
CA PHE A 547 -4.17 -36.49 7.13
C PHE A 547 -4.46 -35.27 8.00
N ALA A 548 -5.70 -34.81 7.96
CA ALA A 548 -6.14 -33.75 8.86
C ALA A 548 -5.98 -34.25 10.30
N ILE A 549 -5.63 -33.36 11.20
CA ILE A 549 -5.56 -33.68 12.61
C ILE A 549 -6.99 -33.76 13.12
N PRO A 550 -7.36 -34.84 13.83
CA PRO A 550 -8.67 -34.92 14.44
C PRO A 550 -8.90 -33.75 15.42
N GLU A 551 -9.99 -33.03 15.25
CA GLU A 551 -10.46 -32.08 16.26
C GLU A 551 -11.18 -32.87 17.33
N VAL A 552 -10.54 -33.07 18.47
CA VAL A 552 -11.03 -33.91 19.56
C VAL A 552 -11.77 -33.06 20.58
N THR A 553 -12.96 -33.44 20.89
CA THR A 553 -13.75 -32.97 22.04
C THR A 553 -13.92 -34.08 23.05
N GLY A 554 -13.90 -33.73 24.33
CA GLY A 554 -14.10 -34.69 25.40
C GLY A 554 -15.34 -34.37 26.24
N ILE A 555 -16.14 -35.38 26.54
CA ILE A 555 -17.32 -35.29 27.41
C ILE A 555 -17.05 -36.10 28.66
N LYS A 556 -17.10 -35.47 29.81
CA LYS A 556 -16.95 -36.13 31.11
C LYS A 556 -18.24 -36.85 31.50
N GLY A 557 -18.14 -38.14 31.69
CA GLY A 557 -19.17 -38.97 32.34
C GLY A 557 -18.89 -39.12 33.83
N GLN A 558 -19.71 -39.88 34.52
CA GLN A 558 -19.55 -40.14 35.94
C GLN A 558 -18.29 -41.00 36.22
N ASP A 559 -18.12 -42.06 35.44
CA ASP A 559 -17.02 -43.02 35.60
C ASP A 559 -16.16 -43.15 34.33
N SER A 560 -16.37 -42.25 33.37
CA SER A 560 -15.68 -42.30 32.09
C SER A 560 -15.38 -40.93 31.50
N TYR A 561 -14.52 -40.90 30.48
CA TYR A 561 -14.28 -39.75 29.64
C TYR A 561 -14.40 -40.16 28.18
N THR A 562 -15.38 -39.62 27.49
CA THR A 562 -15.63 -39.95 26.09
C THR A 562 -15.03 -38.89 25.18
N LEU A 563 -14.09 -39.31 24.34
CA LEU A 563 -13.53 -38.51 23.26
C LEU A 563 -14.36 -38.68 21.99
N THR A 564 -14.64 -37.58 21.27
CA THR A 564 -15.28 -37.60 19.97
C THR A 564 -14.53 -36.66 19.01
N TRP A 565 -14.56 -37.01 17.72
CA TRP A 565 -13.99 -36.22 16.66
C TRP A 565 -14.73 -36.41 15.35
N GLN A 566 -14.55 -35.47 14.39
CA GLN A 566 -15.10 -35.60 13.05
C GLN A 566 -14.27 -36.58 12.21
N PRO A 567 -14.88 -37.35 11.28
CA PRO A 567 -14.15 -38.20 10.37
C PRO A 567 -13.08 -37.41 9.60
N VAL A 568 -11.87 -37.94 9.61
CA VAL A 568 -10.78 -37.39 8.78
C VAL A 568 -10.83 -38.03 7.40
N GLU A 569 -10.83 -37.21 6.36
CA GLU A 569 -10.92 -37.70 4.99
C GLU A 569 -9.78 -38.69 4.68
N HIS A 570 -10.13 -39.86 4.15
CA HIS A 570 -9.24 -40.99 3.86
C HIS A 570 -8.65 -41.73 5.07
N ALA A 571 -8.90 -41.33 6.30
CA ALA A 571 -8.51 -42.10 7.47
C ALA A 571 -9.38 -43.35 7.59
N LYS A 572 -8.76 -44.51 7.91
CA LYS A 572 -9.43 -45.79 8.12
C LYS A 572 -9.41 -46.23 9.58
N GLU A 573 -8.53 -45.63 10.35
CA GLU A 573 -8.36 -45.91 11.77
C GLU A 573 -7.81 -44.67 12.50
N TYR A 574 -7.94 -44.66 13.81
CA TYR A 574 -7.42 -43.63 14.68
C TYR A 574 -6.69 -44.26 15.84
N VAL A 575 -5.51 -43.71 16.17
CA VAL A 575 -4.73 -44.09 17.35
C VAL A 575 -5.00 -43.09 18.46
N VAL A 576 -5.57 -43.55 19.56
CA VAL A 576 -5.79 -42.81 20.79
C VAL A 576 -4.66 -43.07 21.74
N CYS A 577 -3.91 -42.03 22.14
CA CYS A 577 -2.85 -42.15 23.16
C CYS A 577 -3.29 -41.44 24.43
N ILE A 578 -2.96 -42.01 25.56
CA ILE A 578 -3.29 -41.58 26.92
C ILE A 578 -2.00 -41.25 27.66
N TYR A 579 -1.97 -40.11 28.36
CA TYR A 579 -0.79 -39.58 29.05
C TYR A 579 -1.13 -39.20 30.49
N ASP A 580 -0.15 -39.47 31.38
CA ASP A 580 -0.07 -38.92 32.74
C ASP A 580 1.10 -37.95 32.77
N GLY A 581 0.80 -36.62 32.71
CA GLY A 581 1.79 -35.63 32.42
C GLY A 581 2.39 -35.83 31.02
N ASN A 582 3.72 -35.91 30.93
CA ASN A 582 4.42 -36.19 29.67
C ASN A 582 4.64 -37.69 29.38
N ARG A 583 4.22 -38.56 30.29
CA ARG A 583 4.44 -40.03 30.17
C ARG A 583 3.22 -40.67 29.51
N LYS A 584 3.40 -41.28 28.33
CA LYS A 584 2.39 -42.13 27.70
C LYS A 584 2.12 -43.36 28.55
N ILE A 585 0.87 -43.57 28.95
CA ILE A 585 0.41 -44.67 29.79
C ILE A 585 -0.48 -45.68 29.05
N GLY A 586 -1.04 -45.31 27.88
CA GLY A 586 -1.86 -46.17 27.08
C GLY A 586 -1.92 -45.78 25.62
N GLU A 587 -2.27 -46.76 24.77
CA GLU A 587 -2.55 -46.59 23.34
C GLU A 587 -3.61 -47.56 22.87
N THR A 588 -4.55 -47.11 22.07
CA THR A 588 -5.59 -47.94 21.48
C THR A 588 -5.86 -47.51 20.05
N ILE A 589 -6.15 -48.44 19.13
CA ILE A 589 -6.54 -48.22 17.76
C ILE A 589 -8.06 -48.40 17.66
N VAL A 590 -8.74 -47.41 17.13
CA VAL A 590 -10.20 -47.46 16.90
C VAL A 590 -10.50 -47.15 15.43
N THR A 591 -11.58 -47.73 14.90
CA THR A 591 -12.06 -47.46 13.53
C THR A 591 -13.19 -46.47 13.48
N GLY A 592 -13.78 -46.16 14.63
CA GLY A 592 -14.82 -45.15 14.79
C GLY A 592 -14.27 -43.76 15.11
N THR A 593 -15.15 -42.80 15.24
CA THR A 593 -14.83 -41.38 15.58
C THR A 593 -15.13 -41.06 17.04
N SER A 594 -15.14 -42.06 17.90
CA SER A 594 -15.28 -41.92 19.34
C SER A 594 -14.46 -42.98 20.08
N TYR A 595 -14.05 -42.65 21.29
CA TYR A 595 -13.37 -43.53 22.23
C TYR A 595 -13.79 -43.18 23.64
N GLU A 596 -14.23 -44.18 24.39
CA GLU A 596 -14.58 -44.04 25.80
C GLU A 596 -13.44 -44.60 26.66
N TYR A 597 -12.91 -43.77 27.52
CA TYR A 597 -11.93 -44.15 28.55
C TYR A 597 -12.62 -44.32 29.90
N LEU A 598 -12.58 -45.51 30.44
CA LEU A 598 -13.11 -45.77 31.78
C LEU A 598 -12.05 -45.47 32.83
N TYR A 599 -12.41 -44.73 33.89
CA TYR A 599 -11.46 -44.41 34.96
C TYR A 599 -11.13 -45.69 35.74
N THR A 600 -9.88 -45.84 36.08
CA THR A 600 -9.40 -46.92 36.99
C THR A 600 -9.00 -46.32 38.34
N ASN A 601 -8.92 -47.13 39.36
CA ASN A 601 -8.50 -46.68 40.69
C ASN A 601 -7.15 -45.92 40.68
N ASP A 602 -6.27 -46.30 39.72
CA ASP A 602 -4.95 -45.65 39.57
C ASP A 602 -5.02 -44.30 38.84
N THR A 603 -6.15 -43.97 38.20
CA THR A 603 -6.28 -42.77 37.40
C THR A 603 -7.26 -41.76 37.98
N VAL A 604 -8.10 -42.15 38.92
CA VAL A 604 -8.98 -41.24 39.69
C VAL A 604 -8.13 -40.19 40.41
N GLY A 605 -8.48 -38.90 40.24
CA GLY A 605 -7.78 -37.74 40.81
C GLY A 605 -6.57 -37.29 40.05
N LYS A 606 -6.16 -37.97 38.95
CA LYS A 606 -5.12 -37.53 38.05
C LYS A 606 -5.68 -36.71 36.88
N THR A 607 -4.88 -35.76 36.40
CA THR A 607 -5.13 -35.10 35.11
C THR A 607 -4.51 -35.90 34.00
N LEU A 608 -5.33 -36.57 33.20
CA LEU A 608 -4.90 -37.34 32.05
C LEU A 608 -5.01 -36.49 30.77
N GLY A 609 -4.02 -36.65 29.91
CA GLY A 609 -4.01 -36.06 28.56
C GLY A 609 -4.34 -37.12 27.52
N PHE A 610 -5.09 -36.77 26.50
CA PHE A 610 -5.49 -37.64 25.41
C PHE A 610 -5.15 -37.01 24.07
N THR A 611 -4.60 -37.78 23.13
CA THR A 611 -4.40 -37.37 21.75
C THR A 611 -4.98 -38.41 20.81
N VAL A 612 -5.42 -37.97 19.64
CA VAL A 612 -5.94 -38.84 18.58
C VAL A 612 -5.19 -38.56 17.29
N THR A 613 -4.74 -39.60 16.61
CA THR A 613 -4.01 -39.51 15.34
C THR A 613 -4.75 -40.30 14.27
N ALA A 614 -5.03 -39.68 13.14
CA ALA A 614 -5.64 -40.35 12.00
C ALA A 614 -4.61 -41.22 11.25
N GLY A 615 -5.00 -42.40 10.80
CA GLY A 615 -4.11 -43.34 10.13
C GLY A 615 -4.79 -44.23 9.11
N GLU A 616 -3.95 -45.06 8.44
CA GLU A 616 -4.38 -46.12 7.54
C GLU A 616 -3.48 -47.35 7.68
N ASN A 617 -4.08 -48.52 7.75
CA ASN A 617 -3.35 -49.85 7.79
C ASN A 617 -2.31 -49.97 8.91
N LYS A 618 -2.61 -49.48 10.12
CA LYS A 618 -1.69 -49.44 11.26
C LYS A 618 -0.42 -48.62 11.06
N THR A 619 -0.37 -47.82 9.99
CA THR A 619 0.70 -46.88 9.71
C THR A 619 0.25 -45.51 10.12
N LEU A 620 0.92 -44.88 11.08
CA LEU A 620 0.66 -43.52 11.49
C LEU A 620 1.14 -42.57 10.37
N THR A 621 0.28 -41.97 9.67
CA THR A 621 0.60 -41.02 8.57
C THR A 621 0.17 -39.58 8.86
N GLY A 622 -0.48 -39.35 9.99
CA GLY A 622 -0.90 -38.06 10.50
C GLY A 622 -0.17 -37.65 11.78
N GLU A 623 -0.40 -36.45 12.24
CA GLU A 623 0.02 -36.01 13.59
C GLU A 623 -1.10 -36.18 14.60
N ALA A 624 -0.70 -36.25 15.87
CA ALA A 624 -1.62 -36.31 16.97
C ALA A 624 -2.43 -35.01 17.13
N SER A 625 -3.67 -35.12 17.53
CA SER A 625 -4.52 -33.99 17.92
C SER A 625 -3.84 -33.15 19.02
N ARG A 626 -4.35 -31.97 19.28
CA ARG A 626 -4.11 -31.31 20.56
C ARG A 626 -4.44 -32.25 21.68
N MET A 627 -3.62 -32.22 22.75
CA MET A 627 -3.90 -32.98 23.94
C MET A 627 -5.14 -32.39 24.62
N VAL A 628 -6.16 -33.23 24.81
CA VAL A 628 -7.37 -32.91 25.57
C VAL A 628 -7.13 -33.42 26.97
N TYR A 629 -7.31 -32.59 27.96
CA TYR A 629 -7.09 -32.94 29.34
C TYR A 629 -8.40 -33.17 30.07
N ASN A 630 -8.41 -34.16 30.94
CA ASN A 630 -9.50 -34.42 31.87
C ASN A 630 -8.98 -34.67 33.29
N THR A 631 -9.53 -33.92 34.24
CA THR A 631 -9.35 -34.15 35.69
C THR A 631 -10.67 -34.57 36.29
N ALA A 632 -10.63 -35.64 37.03
CA ALA A 632 -11.84 -36.27 37.57
C ALA A 632 -12.63 -35.45 38.62
N SER A 633 -12.13 -34.23 39.07
CA SER A 633 -12.75 -33.57 40.23
C SER A 633 -12.59 -32.05 40.39
N GLN A 634 -12.16 -31.26 39.38
CA GLN A 634 -12.04 -29.82 39.62
C GLN A 634 -12.85 -28.94 38.63
N SER A 635 -13.43 -27.85 39.14
CA SER A 635 -14.08 -26.84 38.34
C SER A 635 -13.11 -26.21 37.36
N GLU A 636 -13.57 -25.84 36.19
CA GLU A 636 -12.77 -25.20 35.12
C GLU A 636 -12.20 -23.83 35.47
N TRP A 637 -12.63 -23.27 36.62
CA TRP A 637 -12.18 -21.97 37.10
C TRP A 637 -11.05 -22.11 38.11
N VAL A 638 -9.94 -21.45 37.83
CA VAL A 638 -8.81 -21.36 38.76
C VAL A 638 -8.87 -20.02 39.51
N TYR A 639 -9.05 -20.09 40.81
CA TYR A 639 -9.01 -18.89 41.65
C TYR A 639 -7.60 -18.35 41.69
N GLN A 640 -7.47 -17.05 41.37
CA GLN A 640 -6.23 -16.29 41.54
C GLN A 640 -6.30 -15.54 42.88
N THR A 641 -5.16 -14.95 43.30
CA THR A 641 -5.12 -14.09 44.47
C THR A 641 -6.18 -12.99 44.39
N PRO A 642 -7.17 -12.92 45.33
CA PRO A 642 -8.20 -11.90 45.25
C PRO A 642 -7.65 -10.50 45.47
N MET A 643 -8.28 -9.50 44.91
CA MET A 643 -7.97 -8.11 45.22
C MET A 643 -8.32 -7.83 46.67
N GLU A 644 -7.51 -6.97 47.31
CA GLU A 644 -7.76 -6.51 48.70
C GLU A 644 -9.12 -5.85 48.86
N LYS A 645 -9.56 -5.08 47.86
CA LYS A 645 -10.89 -4.40 47.88
C LYS A 645 -11.70 -4.86 46.68
N SER A 646 -12.79 -5.61 46.94
CA SER A 646 -13.77 -5.95 45.91
C SER A 646 -14.41 -4.71 45.31
N ARG A 647 -14.67 -4.70 44.05
CA ARG A 647 -15.23 -3.55 43.32
C ARG A 647 -15.99 -3.95 42.06
N LYS A 648 -16.96 -3.13 41.70
CA LYS A 648 -17.71 -3.20 40.42
C LYS A 648 -17.48 -1.92 39.62
N ASN A 649 -17.71 -1.91 38.32
CA ASN A 649 -17.56 -0.75 37.43
C ASN A 649 -16.14 -0.13 37.47
N ALA A 650 -15.13 -0.92 37.80
CA ALA A 650 -13.72 -0.55 37.68
C ALA A 650 -13.28 -0.56 36.20
N SER A 651 -12.28 0.24 35.92
CA SER A 651 -11.60 0.22 34.60
C SER A 651 -10.40 -0.72 34.66
N VAL A 652 -10.17 -1.46 33.57
CA VAL A 652 -9.13 -2.48 33.51
C VAL A 652 -8.38 -2.36 32.19
N VAL A 653 -7.06 -2.52 32.24
CA VAL A 653 -6.20 -2.57 31.05
C VAL A 653 -5.00 -3.47 31.32
N THR A 654 -4.48 -4.09 30.27
CA THR A 654 -3.20 -4.81 30.30
C THR A 654 -2.07 -3.93 29.76
N ALA A 655 -0.92 -3.93 30.44
CA ALA A 655 0.31 -3.31 29.94
C ALA A 655 1.48 -4.18 30.36
N GLY A 656 2.20 -4.72 29.36
CA GLY A 656 3.19 -5.76 29.58
C GLY A 656 2.54 -7.01 30.20
N GLU A 657 3.19 -7.57 31.23
CA GLU A 657 2.75 -8.78 31.93
C GLU A 657 1.83 -8.48 33.15
N LYS A 658 1.31 -7.26 33.23
CA LYS A 658 0.47 -6.85 34.34
C LYS A 658 -0.92 -6.43 33.91
N LEU A 659 -1.90 -6.76 34.74
CA LEU A 659 -3.27 -6.29 34.64
C LEU A 659 -3.46 -5.12 35.62
N TYR A 660 -3.82 -3.96 35.12
CA TYR A 660 -4.04 -2.74 35.91
C TYR A 660 -5.52 -2.50 36.13
N VAL A 661 -5.93 -2.22 37.39
CA VAL A 661 -7.31 -2.03 37.78
C VAL A 661 -7.44 -0.71 38.50
N LEU A 662 -8.30 0.17 38.02
CA LEU A 662 -8.52 1.51 38.56
C LEU A 662 -9.97 1.71 39.01
N GLY A 663 -10.13 2.33 40.17
CA GLY A 663 -11.39 2.87 40.59
C GLY A 663 -12.47 1.82 40.81
N GLY A 664 -13.66 2.10 40.32
CA GLY A 664 -14.88 1.34 40.58
C GLY A 664 -15.52 1.78 41.86
N GLU A 665 -16.45 0.99 42.35
CA GLU A 665 -17.17 1.22 43.61
C GLU A 665 -17.42 -0.06 44.38
N ASN A 666 -17.53 0.05 45.69
CA ASN A 666 -17.92 -1.00 46.60
C ASN A 666 -19.03 -0.49 47.54
N GLU A 667 -19.27 -1.18 48.63
CA GLU A 667 -20.31 -0.82 49.61
C GLU A 667 -20.04 0.53 50.28
N THR A 668 -18.76 0.95 50.38
CA THR A 668 -18.37 2.25 51.00
C THR A 668 -18.44 3.41 50.02
N GLY A 669 -18.60 3.19 48.75
CA GLY A 669 -18.67 4.20 47.68
C GLY A 669 -17.64 4.01 46.58
N SER A 670 -17.42 5.10 45.83
CA SER A 670 -16.47 5.11 44.72
C SER A 670 -15.04 5.10 45.24
N LEU A 671 -14.16 4.48 44.49
CA LEU A 671 -12.74 4.27 44.82
C LEU A 671 -11.83 5.09 43.91
N SER A 672 -10.76 5.67 44.46
CA SER A 672 -9.62 6.26 43.69
C SER A 672 -8.49 5.27 43.52
N SER A 673 -8.51 4.15 44.24
CA SER A 673 -7.42 3.19 44.33
C SER A 673 -7.07 2.55 42.99
N PHE A 674 -5.77 2.40 42.77
CA PHE A 674 -5.17 1.82 41.59
C PHE A 674 -4.28 0.65 42.00
N ALA A 675 -4.37 -0.44 41.29
CA ALA A 675 -3.59 -1.65 41.62
C ALA A 675 -3.18 -2.37 40.35
N ALA A 676 -2.08 -3.10 40.40
CA ALA A 676 -1.62 -3.99 39.34
C ALA A 676 -1.56 -5.43 39.86
N PHE A 677 -2.04 -6.36 39.00
CA PHE A 677 -1.84 -7.79 39.18
C PHE A 677 -0.70 -8.29 38.28
N ASP A 678 0.32 -8.84 38.87
CA ASP A 678 1.43 -9.49 38.16
C ASP A 678 0.97 -10.90 37.75
N THR A 679 0.88 -11.16 36.44
CA THR A 679 0.33 -12.42 35.93
C THR A 679 1.28 -13.59 36.09
N GLU A 680 2.59 -13.35 36.22
CA GLU A 680 3.58 -14.39 36.51
C GLU A 680 3.65 -14.72 38.00
N LYS A 681 3.81 -13.68 38.84
CA LYS A 681 3.97 -13.85 40.30
C LYS A 681 2.65 -14.14 41.01
N LYS A 682 1.52 -13.94 40.34
CA LYS A 682 0.16 -14.10 40.88
C LYS A 682 -0.11 -13.23 42.15
N THR A 683 0.46 -12.03 42.18
CA THR A 683 0.36 -11.12 43.31
C THR A 683 -0.17 -9.75 42.88
N TRP A 684 -0.87 -9.08 43.82
CA TRP A 684 -1.32 -7.70 43.65
C TRP A 684 -0.29 -6.72 44.20
N GLU A 685 -0.13 -5.61 43.51
CA GLU A 685 0.66 -4.44 43.93
C GLU A 685 -0.27 -3.21 44.01
N SER A 686 -0.31 -2.55 45.14
CA SER A 686 -1.00 -1.26 45.28
C SER A 686 -0.14 -0.16 44.65
N LEU A 687 -0.75 0.68 43.83
CA LEU A 687 -0.13 1.79 43.12
C LEU A 687 -0.67 3.13 43.61
N PRO A 688 -0.01 4.26 43.29
CA PRO A 688 -0.51 5.59 43.66
C PRO A 688 -1.95 5.82 43.14
N ASP A 689 -2.81 6.28 44.07
CA ASP A 689 -4.21 6.56 43.77
C ASP A 689 -4.40 7.53 42.61
N TYR A 690 -5.54 7.47 41.96
CA TYR A 690 -5.91 8.37 40.88
C TYR A 690 -6.06 9.82 41.38
N PRO A 691 -5.28 10.77 40.84
CA PRO A 691 -5.25 12.14 41.38
C PRO A 691 -6.38 13.03 40.85
N GLY A 692 -7.10 12.61 39.80
CA GLY A 692 -8.09 13.44 39.13
C GLY A 692 -9.40 13.65 39.92
N ASN A 693 -9.74 12.75 40.86
CA ASN A 693 -10.88 12.85 41.75
C ASN A 693 -10.68 12.00 43.00
N VAL A 694 -10.48 12.65 44.13
CA VAL A 694 -10.23 11.99 45.41
C VAL A 694 -11.44 11.19 45.96
N SER A 695 -12.65 11.54 45.51
CA SER A 695 -13.89 10.80 45.86
C SER A 695 -14.08 9.51 45.08
N GLY A 696 -13.16 9.19 44.15
CA GLY A 696 -13.19 7.99 43.36
C GLY A 696 -13.61 8.19 41.89
N ILE A 697 -13.43 7.18 41.07
CA ILE A 697 -13.73 7.17 39.63
C ILE A 697 -14.33 5.83 39.21
N CYS A 698 -15.40 5.88 38.43
CA CYS A 698 -16.05 4.71 37.81
C CYS A 698 -16.16 4.89 36.33
N LYS A 699 -16.22 3.77 35.57
CA LYS A 699 -16.52 3.76 34.14
C LYS A 699 -15.64 4.70 33.31
N ALA A 700 -14.40 4.90 33.70
CA ALA A 700 -13.41 5.60 32.91
C ALA A 700 -12.95 4.68 31.73
N ALA A 701 -12.50 5.26 30.65
CA ALA A 701 -11.72 4.49 29.69
C ALA A 701 -10.27 4.40 30.16
N MET A 702 -9.71 3.19 30.07
CA MET A 702 -8.29 2.96 30.26
C MET A 702 -7.71 2.31 29.01
N ILE A 703 -6.59 2.87 28.55
CA ILE A 703 -5.91 2.31 27.38
C ILE A 703 -4.40 2.44 27.56
N ALA A 704 -3.67 1.42 27.12
CA ALA A 704 -2.22 1.39 27.21
C ALA A 704 -1.58 1.70 25.85
N ASP A 705 -0.52 2.53 25.87
CA ASP A 705 0.40 2.71 24.78
C ASP A 705 1.81 2.43 25.30
N SER A 706 2.33 1.25 24.99
CA SER A 706 3.61 0.73 25.49
C SER A 706 3.65 0.66 27.03
N LYS A 707 4.34 1.59 27.69
CA LYS A 707 4.51 1.67 29.16
C LYS A 707 3.65 2.77 29.81
N ASP A 708 2.82 3.43 29.04
CA ASP A 708 1.96 4.52 29.49
C ASP A 708 0.50 4.08 29.49
N ILE A 709 -0.19 4.31 30.59
CA ILE A 709 -1.61 4.00 30.73
C ILE A 709 -2.39 5.30 30.80
N TYR A 710 -3.21 5.56 29.80
CA TYR A 710 -4.08 6.73 29.76
C TYR A 710 -5.43 6.42 30.40
N VAL A 711 -5.88 7.31 31.27
CA VAL A 711 -7.19 7.27 31.93
C VAL A 711 -7.99 8.47 31.45
N ILE A 712 -9.13 8.21 30.81
CA ILE A 712 -9.89 9.22 30.10
C ILE A 712 -11.33 9.24 30.60
N GLY A 713 -11.79 10.38 31.03
CA GLY A 713 -13.17 10.60 31.44
C GLY A 713 -13.60 9.79 32.68
N GLY A 714 -14.75 9.11 32.57
CA GLY A 714 -15.38 8.41 33.68
C GLY A 714 -16.43 9.24 34.40
N GLN A 715 -16.87 8.78 35.56
CA GLN A 715 -17.85 9.48 36.40
C GLN A 715 -17.53 9.32 37.88
N THR A 716 -18.08 10.22 38.69
CA THR A 716 -17.79 10.26 40.12
C THR A 716 -18.46 9.14 40.94
N SER A 717 -19.52 8.59 40.46
CA SER A 717 -20.22 7.42 41.07
C SER A 717 -21.13 6.75 40.01
N THR A 718 -21.76 5.62 40.36
CA THR A 718 -22.77 5.00 39.48
C THR A 718 -24.21 5.47 39.79
N LYS A 719 -24.38 6.39 40.75
CA LYS A 719 -25.72 6.96 41.08
C LYS A 719 -26.20 7.90 39.98
N THR A 720 -27.49 8.17 39.96
CA THR A 720 -28.15 8.97 38.92
C THR A 720 -27.69 10.40 38.80
N ASP A 721 -27.14 10.96 39.89
CA ASP A 721 -26.58 12.35 40.01
C ASP A 721 -25.09 12.44 39.74
N ALA A 722 -24.48 11.33 39.29
CA ALA A 722 -23.04 11.28 39.08
C ALA A 722 -22.57 12.23 37.95
N LYS A 723 -21.53 12.99 38.22
CA LYS A 723 -20.91 13.88 37.24
C LYS A 723 -19.98 13.07 36.30
N ALA A 724 -20.18 13.23 35.00
CA ALA A 724 -19.20 12.78 34.01
C ALA A 724 -17.95 13.66 34.11
N LEU A 725 -16.78 13.03 34.06
CA LEU A 725 -15.48 13.66 34.20
C LEU A 725 -14.90 13.97 32.82
N LYS A 726 -14.17 15.06 32.69
CA LYS A 726 -13.43 15.41 31.46
C LYS A 726 -11.92 15.19 31.59
N ASN A 727 -11.47 14.81 32.79
CA ASN A 727 -10.08 14.69 33.13
C ASN A 727 -9.36 13.60 32.33
N VAL A 728 -8.13 13.87 31.97
CA VAL A 728 -7.22 12.92 31.33
C VAL A 728 -5.93 12.88 32.14
N TYR A 729 -5.51 11.67 32.46
CA TYR A 729 -4.26 11.43 33.17
C TYR A 729 -3.52 10.27 32.47
N VAL A 730 -2.20 10.36 32.47
CA VAL A 730 -1.34 9.26 32.10
C VAL A 730 -0.60 8.74 33.31
N TYR A 731 -0.57 7.43 33.46
CA TYR A 731 0.27 6.74 34.45
C TYR A 731 1.46 6.11 33.75
N HIS A 732 2.64 6.55 34.14
CA HIS A 732 3.90 6.01 33.65
C HIS A 732 4.29 4.78 34.46
N THR A 733 4.20 3.59 33.87
CA THR A 733 4.39 2.32 34.61
C THR A 733 5.81 2.13 35.15
N GLU A 734 6.82 2.75 34.55
CA GLU A 734 8.22 2.69 35.01
C GLU A 734 8.46 3.62 36.22
N SER A 735 8.10 4.88 36.10
CA SER A 735 8.28 5.86 37.20
C SER A 735 7.25 5.74 38.31
N LYS A 736 6.16 5.01 38.06
CA LYS A 736 4.99 4.87 38.94
C LYS A 736 4.36 6.23 39.32
N GLN A 737 4.35 7.19 38.40
CA GLN A 737 3.82 8.53 38.62
C GLN A 737 2.68 8.86 37.67
N TRP A 738 1.75 9.67 38.17
CA TRP A 738 0.67 10.26 37.39
C TRP A 738 1.07 11.60 36.81
N GLN A 739 0.72 11.84 35.57
CA GLN A 739 0.84 13.12 34.89
C GLN A 739 -0.53 13.54 34.34
N LYS A 740 -0.93 14.78 34.61
CA LYS A 740 -2.14 15.34 34.00
C LYS A 740 -1.90 15.67 32.55
N LYS A 741 -2.88 15.39 31.70
CA LYS A 741 -2.94 15.73 30.29
C LYS A 741 -4.08 16.69 30.01
N ALA A 742 -4.18 17.18 28.77
CA ALA A 742 -5.24 18.09 28.36
C ALA A 742 -6.61 17.44 28.54
N ASP A 743 -7.50 18.12 29.25
CA ASP A 743 -8.86 17.67 29.51
C ASP A 743 -9.68 17.59 28.20
N MET A 744 -10.61 16.64 28.10
CA MET A 744 -11.65 16.67 27.09
C MET A 744 -12.49 17.95 27.17
N LYS A 745 -13.08 18.37 26.07
CA LYS A 745 -13.97 19.54 26.04
C LYS A 745 -15.16 19.38 26.97
N GLU A 746 -15.71 18.18 27.06
CA GLU A 746 -16.87 17.81 27.89
C GLU A 746 -16.61 16.52 28.66
N GLY A 747 -17.25 16.36 29.81
CA GLY A 747 -17.18 15.12 30.58
C GLY A 747 -17.84 13.95 29.84
N ARG A 748 -17.20 12.79 29.86
CA ARG A 748 -17.67 11.57 29.22
C ARG A 748 -17.46 10.35 30.12
N THR A 749 -18.33 9.36 29.92
CA THR A 749 -18.28 8.06 30.61
C THR A 749 -18.60 6.94 29.63
N ASN A 750 -18.20 5.71 29.93
CA ASN A 750 -18.40 4.55 29.07
C ASN A 750 -17.84 4.76 27.65
N LEU A 751 -16.67 5.36 27.54
CA LEU A 751 -15.99 5.51 26.27
C LEU A 751 -15.43 4.18 25.80
N SER A 752 -15.61 3.87 24.52
CA SER A 752 -14.87 2.81 23.84
C SER A 752 -13.64 3.42 23.19
N THR A 753 -12.45 2.92 23.49
CA THR A 753 -11.19 3.54 23.06
C THR A 753 -10.30 2.60 22.29
N ALA A 754 -9.56 3.17 21.33
CA ALA A 754 -8.50 2.48 20.58
C ALA A 754 -7.30 3.41 20.40
N VAL A 755 -6.06 2.86 20.40
CA VAL A 755 -4.84 3.61 20.11
C VAL A 755 -4.32 3.24 18.73
N CYS A 756 -4.10 4.24 17.92
CA CYS A 756 -3.53 4.08 16.58
C CYS A 756 -2.69 5.31 16.24
N ASP A 757 -1.44 5.09 15.81
CA ASP A 757 -0.51 6.13 15.36
C ASP A 757 -0.36 7.32 16.36
N LYS A 758 -0.13 6.98 17.66
CA LYS A 758 -0.01 7.98 18.75
C LYS A 758 -1.25 8.86 18.94
N LYS A 759 -2.42 8.35 18.56
CA LYS A 759 -3.70 8.99 18.84
C LYS A 759 -4.63 8.03 19.55
N VAL A 760 -5.34 8.52 20.55
CA VAL A 760 -6.46 7.81 21.18
C VAL A 760 -7.75 8.23 20.51
N TYR A 761 -8.44 7.29 19.94
CA TYR A 761 -9.80 7.47 19.40
C TYR A 761 -10.80 7.04 20.45
N ALA A 762 -11.58 7.98 20.94
CA ALA A 762 -12.60 7.75 21.98
C ALA A 762 -14.00 7.88 21.38
N PHE A 763 -14.68 6.76 21.28
CA PHE A 763 -16.00 6.65 20.67
C PHE A 763 -17.09 6.70 21.72
N SER A 764 -18.15 7.44 21.43
CA SER A 764 -19.37 7.51 22.26
C SER A 764 -20.58 7.91 21.43
N LYS A 765 -21.75 7.81 22.04
CA LYS A 765 -23.01 8.33 21.49
C LYS A 765 -23.27 9.77 21.97
N ALA A 766 -23.87 10.57 21.09
CA ALA A 766 -24.38 11.90 21.38
C ALA A 766 -25.81 12.01 20.77
N GLY A 767 -26.82 11.46 21.47
CA GLY A 767 -28.15 11.32 20.92
C GLY A 767 -28.20 10.35 19.75
N ALA A 768 -28.67 10.79 18.59
CA ALA A 768 -28.77 10.01 17.36
C ALA A 768 -27.48 10.06 16.50
N THR A 769 -26.36 10.54 17.03
CA THR A 769 -25.09 10.69 16.30
C THR A 769 -23.97 9.93 17.01
N ASP A 770 -23.00 9.45 16.24
CA ASP A 770 -21.75 8.91 16.75
C ASP A 770 -20.77 10.07 16.96
N ARG A 771 -20.10 10.07 18.09
CA ARG A 771 -19.06 11.06 18.42
C ARG A 771 -17.71 10.38 18.52
N VAL A 772 -16.72 10.97 17.88
CA VAL A 772 -15.32 10.57 17.97
C VAL A 772 -14.51 11.73 18.54
N ASP A 773 -13.98 11.58 19.74
CA ASP A 773 -13.00 12.47 20.32
C ASP A 773 -11.62 11.86 20.08
N VAL A 774 -10.73 12.61 19.44
CA VAL A 774 -9.38 12.16 19.11
C VAL A 774 -8.37 12.94 19.94
N TYR A 775 -7.61 12.23 20.73
CA TYR A 775 -6.51 12.79 21.51
C TYR A 775 -5.17 12.51 20.83
N ASP A 776 -4.46 13.55 20.48
CA ASP A 776 -3.10 13.43 19.94
C ASP A 776 -2.09 13.46 21.09
N MET A 777 -1.40 12.34 21.29
CA MET A 777 -0.43 12.17 22.39
C MET A 777 0.84 13.02 22.22
N ASN A 778 1.17 13.41 20.98
CA ASN A 778 2.37 14.20 20.68
C ASN A 778 2.15 15.70 20.93
N THR A 779 0.94 16.19 20.70
CA THR A 779 0.59 17.62 20.83
C THR A 779 -0.18 17.93 22.11
N ASP A 780 -0.61 16.90 22.85
CA ASP A 780 -1.48 17.00 24.03
C ASP A 780 -2.78 17.80 23.75
N THR A 781 -3.45 17.49 22.64
CA THR A 781 -4.65 18.21 22.21
C THR A 781 -5.79 17.29 21.81
N TRP A 782 -7.03 17.79 21.94
CA TRP A 782 -8.26 17.10 21.57
C TRP A 782 -8.94 17.69 20.35
N GLU A 783 -9.37 16.81 19.43
CA GLU A 783 -10.24 17.13 18.31
C GLU A 783 -11.52 16.29 18.42
N THR A 784 -12.69 16.91 18.18
CA THR A 784 -13.98 16.24 18.27
C THR A 784 -14.69 16.28 16.94
N THR A 785 -15.20 15.14 16.50
CA THR A 785 -16.06 15.02 15.31
C THR A 785 -17.36 14.29 15.64
N ILE A 786 -18.44 14.79 15.08
CA ILE A 786 -19.79 14.20 15.19
C ILE A 786 -20.19 13.68 13.82
N MET A 787 -20.64 12.42 13.77
CA MET A 787 -21.07 11.73 12.55
C MET A 787 -22.49 11.18 12.72
N PRO A 788 -23.26 11.02 11.62
CA PRO A 788 -24.51 10.28 11.67
C PRO A 788 -24.27 8.84 12.12
N GLY A 789 -25.00 8.36 13.12
CA GLY A 789 -24.91 6.99 13.59
C GLY A 789 -26.20 6.55 14.30
N THR A 790 -26.72 5.38 13.92
CA THR A 790 -27.95 4.82 14.48
C THR A 790 -27.70 3.64 15.41
N SER A 791 -26.47 3.17 15.51
CA SER A 791 -26.07 1.96 16.23
C SER A 791 -25.51 2.28 17.63
N THR A 792 -25.64 1.34 18.58
CA THR A 792 -24.98 1.45 19.87
C THR A 792 -23.51 1.03 19.75
N ILE A 793 -22.59 1.85 20.24
CA ILE A 793 -21.16 1.52 20.27
C ILE A 793 -20.88 0.70 21.53
N LEU A 794 -20.30 -0.49 21.35
CA LEU A 794 -20.00 -1.44 22.42
C LEU A 794 -18.53 -1.53 22.77
N GLY A 795 -17.64 -1.34 21.78
CA GLY A 795 -16.20 -1.42 22.00
C GLY A 795 -15.42 -0.95 20.79
N ALA A 796 -14.13 -0.69 20.98
CA ALA A 796 -13.19 -0.30 19.93
C ALA A 796 -11.83 -0.98 20.13
N ALA A 797 -11.16 -1.29 19.02
CA ALA A 797 -9.81 -1.85 19.01
C ALA A 797 -9.03 -1.38 17.79
N ALA A 798 -7.71 -1.36 17.86
CA ALA A 798 -6.85 -1.03 16.73
C ALA A 798 -5.96 -2.21 16.34
N VAL A 799 -5.88 -2.49 15.04
CA VAL A 799 -5.07 -3.55 14.44
C VAL A 799 -4.42 -3.02 13.17
N ASP A 800 -3.10 -3.20 13.00
CA ASP A 800 -2.36 -2.82 11.78
C ASP A 800 -2.60 -1.38 11.32
N ASN A 801 -2.61 -0.43 12.24
CA ASN A 801 -2.93 0.99 12.01
C ASN A 801 -4.33 1.22 11.41
N ARG A 802 -5.29 0.39 11.79
CA ARG A 802 -6.71 0.51 11.44
C ARG A 802 -7.52 0.48 12.72
N VAL A 803 -8.57 1.26 12.80
CA VAL A 803 -9.44 1.36 13.97
C VAL A 803 -10.77 0.68 13.65
N PHE A 804 -11.13 -0.32 14.45
CA PHE A 804 -12.38 -1.07 14.33
C PHE A 804 -13.27 -0.79 15.53
N VAL A 805 -14.57 -0.68 15.27
CA VAL A 805 -15.57 -0.42 16.30
C VAL A 805 -16.66 -1.49 16.23
N LEU A 806 -16.91 -2.12 17.37
CA LEU A 806 -18.02 -3.04 17.53
C LEU A 806 -19.29 -2.25 17.83
N LYS A 807 -20.31 -2.44 17.01
CA LYS A 807 -21.60 -1.76 17.12
C LYS A 807 -22.74 -2.76 17.19
N GLU A 808 -23.82 -2.33 17.81
CA GLU A 808 -25.09 -3.05 17.85
C GLU A 808 -26.20 -2.24 17.17
N LYS A 809 -26.94 -2.90 16.30
CA LYS A 809 -28.16 -2.38 15.70
C LYS A 809 -29.20 -3.51 15.58
N GLU A 810 -30.41 -3.27 16.11
CA GLU A 810 -31.52 -4.23 16.02
C GLU A 810 -31.13 -5.64 16.51
N SER A 811 -30.40 -5.71 17.64
CA SER A 811 -29.86 -6.94 18.24
C SER A 811 -28.82 -7.70 17.41
N SER A 812 -28.34 -7.10 16.33
CA SER A 812 -27.23 -7.63 15.55
C SER A 812 -25.94 -6.90 15.87
N LEU A 813 -24.86 -7.66 16.02
CA LEU A 813 -23.50 -7.12 16.21
C LEU A 813 -22.79 -7.03 14.88
N PHE A 814 -22.03 -5.95 14.68
CA PHE A 814 -21.20 -5.79 13.50
C PHE A 814 -19.97 -4.93 13.78
N PHE A 815 -18.89 -5.19 13.04
CA PHE A 815 -17.68 -4.39 13.08
C PHE A 815 -17.68 -3.41 11.91
N GLU A 816 -17.40 -2.15 12.20
CA GLU A 816 -17.12 -1.13 11.20
C GLU A 816 -15.70 -0.60 11.38
N GLU A 817 -15.03 -0.34 10.27
CA GLU A 817 -13.74 0.35 10.29
C GLU A 817 -13.95 1.87 10.27
N TYR A 818 -13.37 2.55 11.23
CA TYR A 818 -13.29 4.00 11.21
C TYR A 818 -12.11 4.45 10.34
N LEU A 819 -12.36 5.36 9.43
CA LEU A 819 -11.36 5.93 8.52
C LEU A 819 -10.97 7.34 8.99
N PRO A 820 -9.90 7.51 9.75
CA PRO A 820 -9.57 8.80 10.39
C PRO A 820 -9.32 9.95 9.40
N GLU A 821 -8.67 9.67 8.26
CA GLU A 821 -8.36 10.69 7.25
C GLU A 821 -9.60 11.24 6.53
N GLU A 822 -10.64 10.43 6.41
CA GLU A 822 -11.89 10.76 5.74
C GLU A 822 -12.98 11.14 6.74
N ASN A 823 -12.76 10.82 8.01
CA ASN A 823 -13.70 10.94 9.12
C ASN A 823 -15.07 10.36 8.75
N THR A 824 -15.07 9.06 8.44
CA THR A 824 -16.23 8.30 8.01
C THR A 824 -16.07 6.82 8.35
N TRP A 825 -17.18 6.09 8.30
CA TRP A 825 -17.21 4.64 8.43
C TRP A 825 -17.06 3.96 7.07
N GLU A 826 -16.38 2.81 7.03
CA GLU A 826 -16.34 1.95 5.84
C GLU A 826 -17.55 1.01 5.85
N GLU A 827 -18.43 1.12 4.85
CA GLU A 827 -19.62 0.28 4.70
C GLU A 827 -19.48 -0.76 3.57
N PRO A 828 -20.15 -1.92 3.73
CA PRO A 828 -20.88 -2.44 4.89
C PRO A 828 -19.94 -3.03 5.94
N GLY A 829 -20.30 -2.89 7.21
CA GLY A 829 -19.65 -3.57 8.32
C GLY A 829 -19.81 -5.09 8.23
N THR A 830 -18.88 -5.82 8.83
CA THR A 830 -18.97 -7.29 8.92
C THR A 830 -19.90 -7.69 10.06
N VAL A 831 -20.96 -8.45 9.75
CA VAL A 831 -21.88 -8.95 10.77
C VAL A 831 -21.19 -10.03 11.61
N CYS A 832 -21.25 -9.88 12.92
CA CYS A 832 -20.78 -10.87 13.86
C CYS A 832 -21.83 -12.00 13.97
N PRO A 833 -21.43 -13.30 13.95
CA PRO A 833 -22.39 -14.41 14.01
C PRO A 833 -23.07 -14.60 15.38
N TYR A 834 -22.76 -13.76 16.36
CA TYR A 834 -23.30 -13.82 17.71
C TYR A 834 -24.28 -12.68 17.98
N THR A 835 -25.31 -12.95 18.80
CA THR A 835 -26.27 -11.95 19.29
C THR A 835 -25.92 -11.52 20.71
N VAL A 836 -26.29 -10.29 21.08
CA VAL A 836 -26.10 -9.78 22.43
C VAL A 836 -27.19 -10.38 23.34
N SER A 837 -26.80 -11.15 24.35
CA SER A 837 -27.62 -11.40 25.53
C SER A 837 -26.96 -10.66 26.68
N ASP A 838 -27.64 -9.75 27.32
CA ASP A 838 -27.37 -9.02 28.61
C ASP A 838 -25.95 -9.04 29.20
N ARG A 839 -24.90 -9.15 28.37
CA ARG A 839 -23.51 -9.26 28.79
C ARG A 839 -22.68 -8.13 28.24
N PHE A 840 -21.72 -7.69 29.01
CA PHE A 840 -20.70 -6.75 28.60
C PHE A 840 -19.81 -7.40 27.53
N VAL A 841 -19.72 -6.78 26.37
CA VAL A 841 -18.81 -7.20 25.29
C VAL A 841 -17.76 -6.10 25.07
N ALA A 842 -16.49 -6.45 25.18
CA ALA A 842 -15.39 -5.58 24.81
C ALA A 842 -14.54 -6.28 23.76
N PRO A 843 -14.26 -5.70 22.60
CA PRO A 843 -13.35 -6.28 21.64
C PRO A 843 -11.93 -6.28 22.20
N VAL A 844 -11.25 -7.42 22.08
CA VAL A 844 -9.86 -7.60 22.45
C VAL A 844 -9.08 -8.04 21.21
N VAL A 845 -7.94 -7.41 20.98
CA VAL A 845 -6.97 -7.87 19.99
C VAL A 845 -6.07 -8.90 20.65
N ILE A 846 -6.05 -10.11 20.12
CA ILE A 846 -5.22 -11.21 20.58
C ILE A 846 -3.99 -11.35 19.69
#